data_460cfdea5613cfb201bee9df98bd5680
#
_entry.id   460cfdea5613cfb201bee9df98bd5680
#
_cell.length_a   1.000
_cell.length_b   1.000
_cell.length_c   1.000
_cell.angle_alpha   90.00
_cell.angle_beta   90.00
_cell.angle_gamma   90.00
#
_symmetry.space_group_name_H-M   'P 1'
#
loop_
_entity.id
_entity.type
_entity.pdbx_description
1 polymer ?
#
loop_
_entity_poly.entity_id
_entity_poly.type
_entity_poly.pdbx_seq_one_letter_code
_entity_poly.pdbx_strand_id
1 'polypeptide(L)'
;MKKLFAFALIGLALMTSCQEKIGTDDPQNVNSETYSCELPAAYKNGKSAWVPGDQILIHGKAAKDKVVVTLTPADISEDGKTCYVNFGGIEPYTQSAVKSKYYLAYPAQVVGSSSKDINNYTTTNALLLTGYDKGKTFVLESLVGGLVFTVSGDMDSYEIRGNNDETIGLSSLSCRVNTNSKIYANSRGTAQTVVTGSVVADGVTPNHICFPDQPVLADGFHLVFYKNGAAVKSYYIEDKLEIKRSEFIDLGDITSKLTAFSQNADTHVSAIPTAGAVNLGATATANCYIVNEPGIYTFKAVKGNSTTALSSIGSVELLWESWGTTETVTPNSIIAAVDFEKDQVYFQVAEGFHPGNAVIAVKNDMGAIMWSWHIWVPETPISEDLYGLSRRKSMSRNLGALVDASVNGTSPKAAGLFYQWGRKDPFVGVGDYATGKPAEVAGQEMTLFGGQMSIAKTTKNPTVYANATDASWNEIKTLDLWGSTKTMYDPCPPGYRVPYRSEHILYTNYPWDAPGWSYDSNAYMCTVGNPQTVYPLGGYITTNGEYSQYGTGTRVWCCRESDNAAEGYNFRIYEGDSGSASYGNGTKPKANGFAVRCVTEESFPFENAPGTPVKGKYTKYKASITELSGLCLSQDGTFLWGVGDQGQLAKIGFDGSVTKQFGQSLDMEAITIDPVTGDLYMGCEANWVGVVRAPEYKKAVEIFRVAEAADYGNSGVEGISWYKDNMLLVGTQVGANLWAYTLDGTVVWKKSIKAIAIGCQEIADICYDPVKDQIWIIDSESQSIFLLNGDASEHLATYKVNYAGNCESVCLDYERNCVWVADDSDASVLFKVEFTF
;
A
#
# COMPACT_ATOMS: atom_id res chain seq x y z
N MET A 1 36.87 2.20 9.71
CA MET A 1 37.49 2.19 8.39
C MET A 1 38.76 1.31 8.39
N LYS A 2 38.66 0.08 8.05
CA LYS A 2 39.64 -1.01 7.83
C LYS A 2 39.05 -2.29 8.37
N LYS A 3 38.11 -2.91 7.61
CA LYS A 3 37.74 -4.31 7.70
C LYS A 3 36.61 -4.59 6.67
N LEU A 4 36.87 -4.43 5.38
CA LEU A 4 36.06 -4.96 4.30
C LEU A 4 36.84 -5.12 2.96
N PHE A 5 38.11 -5.51 3.02
CA PHE A 5 38.87 -5.83 1.81
C PHE A 5 39.75 -7.05 2.10
N ALA A 6 39.17 -8.22 2.21
CA ALA A 6 39.94 -9.46 2.36
C ALA A 6 39.14 -10.70 1.89
N PHE A 7 38.41 -10.64 0.77
CA PHE A 7 37.76 -11.85 0.20
C PHE A 7 37.79 -11.93 -1.34
N ALA A 8 38.73 -11.26 -1.98
CA ALA A 8 38.81 -11.30 -3.45
C ALA A 8 40.19 -11.74 -3.98
N LEU A 9 41.05 -12.40 -3.18
CA LEU A 9 42.35 -12.84 -3.65
C LEU A 9 42.75 -14.25 -3.17
N ILE A 10 41.83 -15.19 -3.04
CA ILE A 10 42.11 -16.61 -2.79
C ILE A 10 41.36 -17.47 -3.81
N GLY A 11 41.46 -17.16 -5.07
CA GLY A 11 40.89 -17.91 -6.18
C GLY A 11 41.83 -18.41 -7.24
N LEU A 12 43.14 -18.10 -7.14
CA LEU A 12 44.09 -18.44 -8.22
C LEU A 12 45.36 -19.17 -7.78
N ALA A 13 45.39 -19.78 -6.60
CA ALA A 13 46.62 -20.46 -6.14
C ALA A 13 46.39 -21.85 -5.51
N LEU A 14 45.33 -22.58 -5.87
CA LEU A 14 45.16 -23.97 -5.43
C LEU A 14 44.58 -24.87 -6.55
N MET A 15 45.14 -24.79 -7.73
CA MET A 15 44.96 -25.77 -8.81
C MET A 15 46.19 -26.67 -9.00
N THR A 16 46.87 -26.96 -7.91
CA THR A 16 47.86 -28.06 -7.93
C THR A 16 47.70 -28.88 -6.66
N SER A 17 47.40 -30.18 -6.89
CA SER A 17 47.40 -31.26 -5.91
C SER A 17 46.15 -31.40 -5.03
N CYS A 18 45.14 -32.08 -5.56
CA CYS A 18 44.41 -33.15 -4.87
C CYS A 18 44.12 -34.21 -5.92
N GLN A 19 45.18 -34.88 -6.38
CA GLN A 19 45.02 -36.31 -6.71
C GLN A 19 44.93 -37.04 -5.38
N GLU A 20 43.78 -37.25 -4.85
CA GLU A 20 43.51 -38.31 -3.93
C GLU A 20 43.77 -39.61 -4.69
N LYS A 21 44.82 -40.29 -4.31
CA LYS A 21 45.11 -41.66 -4.71
C LYS A 21 43.88 -42.53 -4.35
N ILE A 22 43.04 -42.82 -5.32
CA ILE A 22 42.20 -44.01 -5.23
C ILE A 22 43.11 -45.19 -5.23
N GLY A 23 42.99 -45.98 -4.18
CA GLY A 23 43.87 -47.14 -3.94
C GLY A 23 43.89 -48.09 -5.14
N THR A 24 45.08 -48.49 -5.51
CA THR A 24 45.36 -49.59 -6.42
C THR A 24 45.01 -50.89 -5.75
N ASP A 25 43.77 -51.34 -5.95
CA ASP A 25 43.41 -52.72 -5.78
C ASP A 25 42.63 -53.19 -7.00
N ASP A 26 43.33 -54.06 -7.77
CA ASP A 26 42.88 -54.97 -8.79
C ASP A 26 42.12 -54.46 -10.02
N PRO A 27 42.71 -54.42 -11.24
CA PRO A 27 42.04 -54.11 -12.46
C PRO A 27 41.27 -55.33 -12.98
N GLN A 28 40.21 -55.72 -12.34
CA GLN A 28 39.28 -56.71 -12.87
C GLN A 28 37.96 -56.06 -13.20
N ASN A 29 37.72 -55.81 -14.52
CA ASN A 29 36.44 -55.74 -15.16
C ASN A 29 35.50 -54.54 -14.75
N VAL A 30 35.97 -53.33 -14.87
CA VAL A 30 35.06 -52.20 -14.92
C VAL A 30 34.50 -52.15 -16.33
N ASN A 31 33.27 -52.63 -16.55
CA ASN A 31 32.54 -52.45 -17.80
C ASN A 31 32.37 -50.95 -18.06
N SER A 32 33.26 -50.35 -18.83
CA SER A 32 33.06 -48.96 -19.33
C SER A 32 31.89 -48.93 -20.31
N GLU A 33 31.00 -47.99 -20.06
CA GLU A 33 29.84 -47.75 -20.94
C GLU A 33 30.01 -46.43 -21.66
N THR A 34 29.72 -46.41 -22.97
CA THR A 34 29.74 -45.19 -23.78
C THR A 34 28.31 -44.72 -24.05
N TYR A 35 28.08 -43.46 -23.79
CA TYR A 35 26.81 -42.79 -24.03
C TYR A 35 27.00 -41.60 -24.97
N SER A 36 26.04 -41.35 -25.86
CA SER A 36 26.02 -40.13 -26.68
C SER A 36 25.30 -38.98 -25.93
N CYS A 37 25.74 -37.76 -26.12
CA CYS A 37 25.13 -36.55 -25.63
C CYS A 37 24.96 -35.56 -26.77
N GLU A 38 23.72 -35.32 -27.20
CA GLU A 38 23.40 -34.37 -28.24
C GLU A 38 22.94 -33.04 -27.64
N LEU A 39 23.43 -31.91 -28.16
CA LEU A 39 22.98 -30.59 -27.72
C LEU A 39 21.50 -30.42 -28.10
N PRO A 40 20.65 -29.88 -27.19
CA PRO A 40 19.22 -29.73 -27.46
C PRO A 40 18.95 -28.83 -28.64
N ALA A 41 18.18 -29.29 -29.63
CA ALA A 41 17.78 -28.48 -30.79
C ALA A 41 16.98 -27.21 -30.40
N ALA A 42 16.31 -27.26 -29.24
CA ALA A 42 15.56 -26.13 -28.68
C ALA A 42 16.44 -25.16 -27.88
N TYR A 43 17.75 -25.40 -27.78
CA TYR A 43 18.68 -24.56 -27.01
C TYR A 43 19.14 -23.36 -27.83
N LYS A 44 18.21 -22.41 -28.02
CA LYS A 44 18.40 -21.25 -28.88
C LYS A 44 19.44 -20.29 -28.32
N ASN A 45 20.46 -19.96 -29.12
CA ASN A 45 21.57 -19.07 -28.77
C ASN A 45 22.37 -19.50 -27.52
N GLY A 46 22.21 -20.75 -27.07
CA GLY A 46 23.02 -21.33 -26.02
C GLY A 46 24.35 -21.92 -26.59
N LYS A 47 24.86 -22.96 -25.88
CA LYS A 47 26.06 -23.66 -26.34
C LYS A 47 25.83 -24.24 -27.76
N SER A 48 26.63 -23.81 -28.71
CA SER A 48 26.44 -24.17 -30.12
C SER A 48 27.15 -25.45 -30.53
N ALA A 49 28.20 -25.83 -29.79
CA ALA A 49 28.98 -27.05 -30.07
C ALA A 49 29.71 -27.52 -28.79
N TRP A 50 29.94 -28.84 -28.72
CA TRP A 50 30.91 -29.43 -27.80
C TRP A 50 32.33 -29.09 -28.30
N VAL A 51 33.20 -28.81 -27.34
CA VAL A 51 34.61 -28.49 -27.64
C VAL A 51 35.54 -29.31 -26.74
N PRO A 52 36.77 -29.62 -27.22
CA PRO A 52 37.77 -30.28 -26.40
C PRO A 52 38.05 -29.51 -25.12
N GLY A 53 38.09 -30.21 -23.98
CA GLY A 53 38.22 -29.60 -22.65
C GLY A 53 36.91 -29.39 -21.92
N ASP A 54 35.75 -29.50 -22.57
CA ASP A 54 34.48 -29.51 -21.88
C ASP A 54 34.42 -30.61 -20.81
N GLN A 55 33.96 -30.28 -19.61
CA GLN A 55 33.83 -31.21 -18.52
C GLN A 55 32.37 -31.52 -18.22
N ILE A 56 32.03 -32.78 -18.28
CA ILE A 56 30.70 -33.32 -18.06
C ILE A 56 30.69 -34.14 -16.81
N LEU A 57 29.76 -33.90 -15.88
CA LEU A 57 29.57 -34.74 -14.71
C LEU A 57 28.52 -35.83 -15.01
N ILE A 58 28.84 -37.05 -14.75
CA ILE A 58 27.91 -38.20 -14.72
C ILE A 58 27.69 -38.60 -13.27
N HIS A 59 26.44 -38.75 -12.88
CA HIS A 59 26.03 -39.07 -11.52
C HIS A 59 25.19 -40.34 -11.49
N GLY A 60 25.47 -41.25 -10.55
CA GLY A 60 24.74 -42.49 -10.29
C GLY A 60 23.94 -42.43 -9.00
N LYS A 61 23.83 -43.60 -8.34
CA LYS A 61 22.92 -43.86 -7.21
C LYS A 61 23.22 -43.07 -5.94
N ALA A 62 24.47 -42.85 -5.59
CA ALA A 62 24.90 -42.18 -4.37
C ALA A 62 25.83 -41.02 -4.63
N ALA A 63 26.04 -40.14 -3.64
CA ALA A 63 26.94 -38.98 -3.79
C ALA A 63 28.37 -39.33 -4.22
N LYS A 64 28.85 -40.50 -3.87
CA LYS A 64 30.15 -41.02 -4.29
C LYS A 64 30.14 -41.58 -5.73
N ASP A 65 28.96 -41.92 -6.25
CA ASP A 65 28.81 -42.50 -7.57
C ASP A 65 28.75 -41.41 -8.62
N LYS A 66 29.89 -40.75 -8.82
CA LYS A 66 30.01 -39.65 -9.80
C LYS A 66 31.38 -39.69 -10.46
N VAL A 67 31.41 -39.25 -11.72
CA VAL A 67 32.65 -39.12 -12.50
C VAL A 67 32.57 -37.86 -13.36
N VAL A 68 33.68 -37.15 -13.48
CA VAL A 68 33.83 -36.04 -14.42
C VAL A 68 34.57 -36.58 -15.66
N VAL A 69 33.90 -36.46 -16.79
CA VAL A 69 34.50 -36.78 -18.12
C VAL A 69 34.96 -35.49 -18.79
N THR A 70 36.22 -35.39 -19.13
CA THR A 70 36.76 -34.31 -19.92
C THR A 70 36.81 -34.72 -21.38
N LEU A 71 36.16 -33.99 -22.28
CA LEU A 71 36.09 -34.31 -23.69
C LEU A 71 37.42 -34.04 -24.38
N THR A 72 37.83 -35.01 -25.22
CA THR A 72 38.93 -34.87 -26.15
C THR A 72 38.39 -34.67 -27.58
N PRO A 73 39.22 -34.29 -28.58
CA PRO A 73 38.77 -34.19 -29.97
C PRO A 73 38.12 -35.45 -30.50
N ALA A 74 38.55 -36.64 -30.05
CA ALA A 74 38.03 -37.92 -30.46
C ALA A 74 36.62 -38.23 -29.90
N ASP A 75 36.22 -37.55 -28.87
CA ASP A 75 34.91 -37.73 -28.22
C ASP A 75 33.83 -36.83 -28.81
N ILE A 76 34.12 -36.04 -29.84
CA ILE A 76 33.20 -35.02 -30.39
C ILE A 76 32.97 -35.33 -31.89
N SER A 77 31.70 -35.29 -32.34
CA SER A 77 31.32 -35.37 -33.74
C SER A 77 31.91 -34.22 -34.57
N GLU A 78 32.13 -34.44 -35.88
CA GLU A 78 32.69 -33.43 -36.78
C GLU A 78 31.91 -32.08 -36.76
N ASP A 79 30.59 -32.11 -36.56
CA ASP A 79 29.75 -30.94 -36.51
C ASP A 79 29.69 -30.33 -35.06
N GLY A 80 30.34 -30.97 -34.08
CA GLY A 80 30.34 -30.56 -32.68
C GLY A 80 29.00 -30.73 -31.96
N LYS A 81 27.98 -31.26 -32.62
CA LYS A 81 26.64 -31.35 -32.01
C LYS A 81 26.47 -32.50 -31.02
N THR A 82 27.22 -33.55 -31.24
CA THR A 82 27.18 -34.75 -30.40
C THR A 82 28.55 -34.99 -29.74
N CYS A 83 28.56 -35.31 -28.48
CA CYS A 83 29.75 -35.88 -27.81
C CYS A 83 29.45 -37.26 -27.27
N TYR A 84 30.52 -38.01 -27.07
CA TYR A 84 30.51 -39.39 -26.55
C TYR A 84 31.22 -39.42 -25.22
N VAL A 85 30.50 -39.79 -24.15
CA VAL A 85 31.08 -39.89 -22.81
C VAL A 85 31.26 -41.37 -22.46
N ASN A 86 32.50 -41.73 -22.21
CA ASN A 86 32.87 -43.08 -21.76
C ASN A 86 33.18 -43.02 -20.23
N PHE A 87 32.45 -43.80 -19.43
CA PHE A 87 32.62 -43.84 -17.99
C PHE A 87 32.34 -45.23 -17.46
N GLY A 88 32.86 -45.49 -16.25
CA GLY A 88 32.64 -46.74 -15.52
C GLY A 88 32.89 -46.55 -14.03
N GLY A 89 32.67 -47.58 -13.25
CA GLY A 89 32.96 -47.57 -11.79
C GLY A 89 31.94 -46.81 -10.93
N ILE A 90 30.79 -46.41 -11.49
CA ILE A 90 29.70 -45.77 -10.74
C ILE A 90 28.47 -46.69 -10.74
N GLU A 91 27.81 -46.80 -9.57
CA GLU A 91 26.59 -47.59 -9.45
C GLU A 91 25.38 -46.90 -10.08
N PRO A 92 24.62 -47.59 -10.97
CA PRO A 92 23.42 -47.00 -11.54
C PRO A 92 22.26 -46.88 -10.55
N TYR A 93 21.33 -45.99 -10.79
CA TYR A 93 20.05 -45.98 -10.09
C TYR A 93 19.27 -47.28 -10.35
N THR A 94 18.83 -47.93 -9.30
CA THR A 94 18.11 -49.19 -9.35
C THR A 94 16.67 -49.13 -8.88
N GLN A 95 16.14 -47.95 -8.56
CA GLN A 95 14.75 -47.79 -8.10
C GLN A 95 13.77 -47.99 -9.26
N SER A 96 12.79 -48.86 -9.08
CA SER A 96 11.74 -49.18 -10.07
C SER A 96 10.88 -48.00 -10.52
N ALA A 97 10.87 -46.90 -9.79
CA ALA A 97 10.16 -45.67 -10.13
C ALA A 97 10.97 -44.73 -11.03
N VAL A 98 12.28 -44.93 -11.19
CA VAL A 98 13.16 -44.09 -12.00
C VAL A 98 13.67 -44.88 -13.19
N LYS A 99 13.29 -44.43 -14.39
CA LYS A 99 13.65 -45.16 -15.62
C LYS A 99 15.10 -44.96 -16.07
N SER A 100 15.77 -43.95 -15.53
CA SER A 100 17.14 -43.60 -15.90
C SER A 100 18.14 -44.23 -14.93
N LYS A 101 19.25 -44.68 -15.47
CA LYS A 101 20.36 -45.27 -14.69
C LYS A 101 21.35 -44.19 -14.23
N TYR A 102 21.55 -43.16 -15.04
CA TYR A 102 22.51 -42.11 -14.79
C TYR A 102 21.93 -40.75 -15.14
N TYR A 103 22.51 -39.71 -14.54
CA TYR A 103 22.19 -38.31 -14.86
C TYR A 103 23.45 -37.58 -15.25
N LEU A 104 23.25 -36.56 -16.09
CA LEU A 104 24.33 -35.72 -16.61
C LEU A 104 24.14 -34.28 -16.13
N ALA A 105 25.21 -33.58 -15.81
CA ALA A 105 25.24 -32.12 -15.63
C ALA A 105 26.44 -31.51 -16.38
N TYR A 106 26.21 -30.36 -17.01
CA TYR A 106 27.22 -29.56 -17.68
C TYR A 106 27.01 -28.07 -17.35
N PRO A 107 28.05 -27.32 -17.04
CA PRO A 107 29.44 -27.78 -16.79
C PRO A 107 29.59 -28.52 -15.45
N ALA A 108 30.59 -29.36 -15.34
CA ALA A 108 30.81 -30.23 -14.20
C ALA A 108 31.04 -29.51 -12.86
N GLN A 109 31.52 -28.26 -12.90
CA GLN A 109 31.82 -27.44 -11.73
C GLN A 109 30.55 -26.99 -10.97
N VAL A 110 29.37 -27.12 -11.57
CA VAL A 110 28.12 -26.65 -10.99
C VAL A 110 27.53 -27.58 -9.93
N VAL A 111 28.16 -28.69 -9.63
CA VAL A 111 27.56 -29.77 -8.84
C VAL A 111 28.11 -29.88 -7.43
N GLY A 112 27.21 -29.88 -6.44
CA GLY A 112 27.52 -30.07 -5.02
C GLY A 112 27.54 -31.53 -4.57
N SER A 113 27.73 -31.76 -3.26
CA SER A 113 28.10 -33.02 -2.62
C SER A 113 26.94 -33.93 -2.20
N SER A 114 25.67 -33.67 -2.45
CA SER A 114 24.57 -34.50 -1.97
C SER A 114 23.90 -35.34 -3.03
N SER A 115 23.45 -36.55 -2.61
CA SER A 115 23.18 -37.72 -3.46
C SER A 115 21.91 -37.71 -4.32
N LYS A 116 21.12 -36.68 -4.34
CA LYS A 116 19.86 -36.60 -5.12
C LYS A 116 19.59 -35.23 -5.75
N ASP A 117 20.35 -34.24 -5.37
CA ASP A 117 20.20 -32.89 -5.84
C ASP A 117 21.47 -32.47 -6.56
N ILE A 118 21.36 -31.94 -7.75
CA ILE A 118 22.40 -31.15 -8.36
C ILE A 118 22.40 -29.83 -7.59
N ASN A 119 23.30 -29.72 -6.62
CA ASN A 119 23.27 -28.64 -5.64
C ASN A 119 24.23 -27.50 -6.02
N ASN A 120 23.83 -26.28 -5.65
CA ASN A 120 24.63 -25.08 -5.66
C ASN A 120 24.95 -24.52 -7.06
N TYR A 121 23.88 -24.11 -7.77
CA TYR A 121 24.02 -23.18 -8.85
C TYR A 121 24.31 -21.79 -8.24
N THR A 122 25.51 -21.27 -8.51
CA THR A 122 25.78 -19.86 -8.36
C THR A 122 25.53 -19.17 -9.69
N THR A 123 24.85 -18.03 -9.67
CA THR A 123 24.29 -17.31 -10.82
C THR A 123 25.34 -16.74 -11.80
N THR A 124 26.59 -17.18 -11.73
CA THR A 124 27.68 -16.69 -12.55
C THR A 124 27.84 -17.50 -13.81
N ASN A 125 27.44 -16.95 -14.96
CA ASN A 125 27.80 -17.37 -16.33
C ASN A 125 27.71 -18.87 -16.67
N ALA A 126 27.02 -19.70 -15.90
CA ALA A 126 26.97 -21.13 -16.14
C ALA A 126 25.77 -21.52 -17.00
N LEU A 127 26.06 -21.94 -18.23
CA LEU A 127 25.11 -22.60 -19.11
C LEU A 127 24.76 -23.96 -18.50
N LEU A 128 23.71 -24.11 -17.76
CA LEU A 128 23.35 -25.32 -17.07
C LEU A 128 22.51 -26.24 -17.98
N LEU A 129 23.17 -27.29 -18.52
CA LEU A 129 22.49 -28.42 -19.14
C LEU A 129 22.42 -29.57 -18.15
N THR A 130 21.30 -30.24 -18.13
CA THR A 130 21.10 -31.47 -17.38
C THR A 130 20.48 -32.52 -18.27
N GLY A 131 20.76 -33.79 -17.99
CA GLY A 131 20.27 -34.87 -18.80
C GLY A 131 20.04 -36.17 -18.02
N TYR A 132 19.22 -37.01 -18.58
CA TYR A 132 18.97 -38.37 -18.12
C TYR A 132 19.19 -39.34 -19.27
N ASP A 133 19.62 -40.56 -18.94
CA ASP A 133 19.84 -41.56 -19.97
C ASP A 133 18.53 -42.21 -20.44
N LYS A 134 18.46 -42.38 -21.76
CA LYS A 134 17.45 -43.16 -22.45
C LYS A 134 18.14 -44.16 -23.36
N GLY A 135 18.33 -45.38 -22.87
CA GLY A 135 19.18 -46.33 -23.54
C GLY A 135 20.67 -45.97 -23.39
N LYS A 136 21.34 -45.66 -24.50
CA LYS A 136 22.75 -45.21 -24.54
C LYS A 136 22.89 -43.74 -24.93
N THR A 137 21.87 -42.97 -24.80
CA THR A 137 21.86 -41.52 -25.12
C THR A 137 21.41 -40.75 -23.93
N PHE A 138 22.10 -39.66 -23.60
CA PHE A 138 21.59 -38.65 -22.65
C PHE A 138 20.68 -37.67 -23.39
N VAL A 139 19.46 -37.55 -22.90
CA VAL A 139 18.51 -36.49 -23.33
C VAL A 139 18.77 -35.27 -22.49
N LEU A 140 19.29 -34.21 -23.13
CA LEU A 140 19.68 -32.98 -22.46
C LEU A 140 18.55 -31.96 -22.43
N GLU A 141 18.41 -31.24 -21.32
CA GLU A 141 17.51 -30.11 -21.12
C GLU A 141 18.26 -28.96 -20.44
N SER A 142 18.00 -27.72 -20.87
CA SER A 142 18.47 -26.54 -20.10
C SER A 142 17.56 -26.27 -18.93
N LEU A 143 18.14 -25.88 -17.79
CA LEU A 143 17.40 -25.41 -16.62
C LEU A 143 17.25 -23.89 -16.57
N VAL A 144 17.93 -23.16 -17.45
CA VAL A 144 17.99 -21.71 -17.46
C VAL A 144 17.63 -21.15 -18.84
N GLY A 145 17.26 -19.90 -18.87
CA GLY A 145 17.28 -19.03 -20.04
C GLY A 145 18.17 -17.83 -19.74
N GLY A 146 18.31 -16.88 -20.64
CA GLY A 146 19.15 -15.73 -20.35
C GLY A 146 19.38 -14.75 -21.48
N LEU A 147 20.49 -14.04 -21.35
CA LEU A 147 20.98 -13.08 -22.34
C LEU A 147 22.32 -13.57 -22.87
N VAL A 148 22.59 -13.28 -24.14
CA VAL A 148 23.89 -13.48 -24.77
C VAL A 148 24.31 -12.21 -25.50
N PHE A 149 25.58 -11.82 -25.40
CA PHE A 149 26.12 -10.63 -26.06
C PHE A 149 27.62 -10.76 -26.26
N THR A 150 28.15 -10.00 -27.19
CA THR A 150 29.59 -9.73 -27.32
C THR A 150 29.88 -8.28 -26.94
N VAL A 151 31.05 -8.01 -26.43
CA VAL A 151 31.45 -6.67 -26.02
C VAL A 151 32.97 -6.54 -26.10
N SER A 152 33.45 -5.36 -26.48
CA SER A 152 34.88 -5.03 -26.53
C SER A 152 35.18 -3.85 -25.64
N GLY A 153 36.33 -3.93 -24.91
CA GLY A 153 36.77 -2.84 -24.05
C GLY A 153 37.56 -3.30 -22.84
N ASP A 154 38.01 -2.34 -22.04
CA ASP A 154 38.77 -2.60 -20.80
C ASP A 154 37.78 -2.79 -19.61
N MET A 155 37.26 -4.00 -19.47
CA MET A 155 36.34 -4.41 -18.41
C MET A 155 36.55 -5.89 -18.07
N ASP A 156 36.28 -6.30 -16.83
CA ASP A 156 36.54 -7.66 -16.31
C ASP A 156 35.31 -8.28 -15.64
N SER A 157 34.35 -7.50 -15.24
CA SER A 157 33.14 -7.98 -14.55
C SER A 157 31.92 -7.12 -14.86
N TYR A 158 30.75 -7.64 -14.50
CA TYR A 158 29.49 -6.93 -14.66
C TYR A 158 28.56 -7.11 -13.46
N GLU A 159 27.63 -6.19 -13.33
CA GLU A 159 26.42 -6.27 -12.50
C GLU A 159 25.19 -6.04 -13.38
N ILE A 160 24.17 -6.89 -13.25
CA ILE A 160 22.89 -6.72 -13.92
C ILE A 160 21.76 -6.68 -12.91
N ARG A 161 20.79 -5.82 -13.16
CA ARG A 161 19.49 -5.74 -12.42
C ARG A 161 18.36 -5.43 -13.39
N GLY A 162 17.17 -5.92 -13.07
CA GLY A 162 15.96 -5.46 -13.76
C GLY A 162 15.63 -4.03 -13.36
N ASN A 163 14.99 -3.30 -14.26
CA ASN A 163 14.69 -1.87 -14.04
C ASN A 163 13.59 -1.63 -13.00
N ASN A 164 12.89 -2.68 -12.57
CA ASN A 164 11.87 -2.67 -11.50
C ASN A 164 12.32 -3.43 -10.25
N ASP A 165 13.61 -3.68 -10.08
CA ASP A 165 14.15 -4.53 -9.02
C ASP A 165 13.51 -5.95 -9.02
N GLU A 166 13.18 -6.48 -10.21
CA GLU A 166 12.67 -7.83 -10.37
C GLU A 166 13.65 -8.85 -9.80
N THR A 167 13.13 -9.92 -9.23
CA THR A 167 13.96 -11.06 -8.85
C THR A 167 14.50 -11.72 -10.11
N ILE A 168 15.82 -11.64 -10.33
CA ILE A 168 16.50 -12.17 -11.51
C ILE A 168 17.48 -13.30 -11.21
N GLY A 169 17.78 -13.50 -9.93
CA GLY A 169 18.74 -14.51 -9.48
C GLY A 169 18.31 -15.20 -8.20
N LEU A 170 19.03 -16.28 -7.91
CA LEU A 170 18.95 -17.04 -6.66
C LEU A 170 20.34 -17.23 -6.09
N SER A 171 20.49 -17.16 -4.79
CA SER A 171 21.78 -17.46 -4.13
C SER A 171 22.20 -18.92 -4.30
N SER A 172 21.27 -19.82 -4.55
CA SER A 172 21.52 -21.22 -4.90
C SER A 172 20.33 -21.84 -5.65
N LEU A 173 20.60 -22.77 -6.53
CA LEU A 173 19.61 -23.54 -7.27
C LEU A 173 19.80 -25.03 -6.97
N SER A 174 18.75 -25.74 -6.60
CA SER A 174 18.77 -27.18 -6.55
C SER A 174 17.90 -27.78 -7.67
N CYS A 175 18.35 -28.90 -8.19
CA CYS A 175 17.61 -29.64 -9.21
C CYS A 175 17.15 -30.98 -8.66
N ARG A 176 15.97 -31.42 -9.05
CA ARG A 176 15.44 -32.72 -8.71
C ARG A 176 15.00 -33.49 -9.94
N VAL A 177 15.05 -34.79 -9.84
CA VAL A 177 14.52 -35.70 -10.85
C VAL A 177 13.18 -36.22 -10.35
N ASN A 178 12.14 -36.09 -11.17
CA ASN A 178 10.83 -36.67 -10.85
C ASN A 178 10.72 -38.14 -11.27
N THR A 179 9.64 -38.82 -10.90
CA THR A 179 9.35 -40.21 -11.25
C THR A 179 9.25 -40.47 -12.76
N ASN A 180 9.09 -39.44 -13.57
CA ASN A 180 9.06 -39.54 -15.02
C ASN A 180 10.42 -39.26 -15.67
N SER A 181 11.51 -39.27 -14.90
CA SER A 181 12.89 -38.97 -15.32
C SER A 181 13.09 -37.57 -15.88
N LYS A 182 12.21 -36.61 -15.54
CA LYS A 182 12.41 -35.19 -15.88
C LYS A 182 13.16 -34.49 -14.76
N ILE A 183 14.11 -33.67 -15.14
CA ILE A 183 14.84 -32.77 -14.23
C ILE A 183 14.09 -31.46 -14.17
N TYR A 184 13.87 -30.97 -12.98
CA TYR A 184 13.26 -29.67 -12.74
C TYR A 184 14.03 -28.88 -11.70
N ALA A 185 14.03 -27.56 -11.85
CA ALA A 185 14.62 -26.67 -10.88
C ALA A 185 13.71 -26.56 -9.65
N ASN A 186 14.31 -26.60 -8.48
CA ASN A 186 13.64 -26.39 -7.21
C ASN A 186 14.44 -25.31 -6.46
N SER A 187 13.93 -24.07 -6.48
CA SER A 187 14.62 -22.95 -5.85
C SER A 187 14.75 -23.18 -4.35
N ARG A 188 15.95 -23.00 -3.79
CA ARG A 188 16.20 -23.06 -2.33
C ARG A 188 17.01 -21.87 -1.81
N GLY A 189 17.46 -21.00 -2.69
CA GLY A 189 18.24 -19.83 -2.31
C GLY A 189 17.41 -18.60 -2.01
N THR A 190 18.06 -17.58 -1.49
CA THR A 190 17.46 -16.24 -1.36
C THR A 190 17.31 -15.61 -2.72
N ALA A 191 16.15 -15.00 -2.97
CA ALA A 191 15.89 -14.21 -4.17
C ALA A 191 16.89 -13.04 -4.27
N GLN A 192 17.41 -12.81 -5.45
CA GLN A 192 18.36 -11.73 -5.74
C GLN A 192 17.82 -10.83 -6.85
N THR A 193 17.84 -9.54 -6.62
CA THR A 193 17.50 -8.52 -7.61
C THR A 193 18.72 -8.04 -8.40
N VAL A 194 19.90 -8.46 -7.97
CA VAL A 194 21.19 -8.13 -8.59
C VAL A 194 21.98 -9.41 -8.83
N VAL A 195 22.50 -9.55 -10.03
CA VAL A 195 23.39 -10.65 -10.43
C VAL A 195 24.73 -10.06 -10.92
N THR A 196 25.83 -10.61 -10.43
CA THR A 196 27.17 -10.22 -10.83
C THR A 196 27.89 -11.37 -11.54
N GLY A 197 28.83 -11.04 -12.42
CA GLY A 197 29.64 -12.05 -13.12
C GLY A 197 30.89 -11.45 -13.73
N SER A 198 31.75 -12.33 -14.23
CA SER A 198 32.90 -11.93 -15.07
C SER A 198 32.49 -11.76 -16.53
N VAL A 199 33.18 -10.89 -17.24
CA VAL A 199 32.99 -10.64 -18.68
C VAL A 199 34.27 -10.86 -19.45
N VAL A 200 34.14 -11.45 -20.65
CA VAL A 200 35.20 -11.50 -21.66
C VAL A 200 34.93 -10.40 -22.67
N ALA A 201 35.76 -9.36 -22.67
CA ALA A 201 35.57 -8.14 -23.45
C ALA A 201 36.50 -8.04 -24.67
N ASP A 202 36.63 -9.16 -25.43
CA ASP A 202 37.47 -9.26 -26.62
C ASP A 202 36.71 -8.93 -27.94
N GLY A 203 35.39 -8.65 -27.83
CA GLY A 203 34.51 -8.35 -28.98
C GLY A 203 34.08 -9.58 -29.81
N VAL A 204 34.53 -10.77 -29.47
CA VAL A 204 34.27 -12.00 -30.22
C VAL A 204 33.63 -13.08 -29.37
N THR A 205 34.08 -13.27 -28.13
CA THR A 205 33.59 -14.31 -27.24
C THR A 205 32.20 -13.97 -26.70
N PRO A 206 31.19 -14.82 -26.93
CA PRO A 206 29.86 -14.61 -26.36
C PRO A 206 29.85 -14.72 -24.82
N ASN A 207 29.33 -13.70 -24.18
CA ASN A 207 29.03 -13.69 -22.74
C ASN A 207 27.57 -14.12 -22.51
N HIS A 208 27.35 -15.03 -21.59
CA HIS A 208 25.99 -15.49 -21.23
C HIS A 208 25.65 -15.08 -19.81
N ILE A 209 24.49 -14.49 -19.63
CA ILE A 209 23.89 -14.22 -18.32
C ILE A 209 22.69 -15.15 -18.14
N CYS A 210 22.73 -16.01 -17.14
CA CYS A 210 21.74 -17.06 -16.93
C CYS A 210 20.75 -16.70 -15.82
N PHE A 211 19.47 -16.86 -16.10
CA PHE A 211 18.38 -16.62 -15.15
C PHE A 211 17.61 -17.92 -14.88
N PRO A 212 17.67 -18.44 -13.65
CA PRO A 212 17.01 -19.69 -13.30
C PRO A 212 15.50 -19.61 -13.21
N ASP A 213 14.95 -18.43 -12.83
CA ASP A 213 13.53 -18.23 -12.55
C ASP A 213 12.71 -17.68 -13.73
N GLN A 214 13.32 -17.58 -14.92
CA GLN A 214 12.65 -17.06 -16.12
C GLN A 214 11.93 -15.72 -15.87
N PRO A 215 12.62 -14.68 -15.39
CA PRO A 215 12.00 -13.41 -15.04
C PRO A 215 11.38 -12.72 -16.26
N VAL A 216 10.32 -11.97 -16.00
CA VAL A 216 9.82 -10.96 -16.92
C VAL A 216 10.39 -9.63 -16.49
N LEU A 217 11.29 -9.06 -17.30
CA LEU A 217 11.88 -7.74 -17.11
C LEU A 217 10.94 -6.73 -17.78
N ALA A 218 9.95 -6.24 -17.01
CA ALA A 218 8.82 -5.49 -17.56
C ALA A 218 9.26 -4.19 -18.25
N ASP A 219 10.26 -3.51 -17.69
CA ASP A 219 10.84 -2.27 -18.23
C ASP A 219 12.33 -2.45 -18.57
N GLY A 220 12.71 -3.66 -19.02
CA GLY A 220 14.07 -3.96 -19.40
C GLY A 220 15.03 -4.15 -18.24
N PHE A 221 16.31 -3.86 -18.48
CA PHE A 221 17.38 -4.08 -17.49
C PHE A 221 18.52 -3.06 -17.64
N HIS A 222 19.32 -3.02 -16.59
CA HIS A 222 20.53 -2.22 -16.48
C HIS A 222 21.73 -3.13 -16.25
N LEU A 223 22.74 -3.04 -17.13
CA LEU A 223 23.99 -3.79 -17.08
C LEU A 223 25.15 -2.81 -16.90
N VAL A 224 25.85 -2.90 -15.77
CA VAL A 224 27.03 -2.08 -15.46
C VAL A 224 28.28 -2.95 -15.56
N PHE A 225 29.29 -2.44 -16.24
CA PHE A 225 30.60 -3.09 -16.41
C PHE A 225 31.65 -2.43 -15.51
N TYR A 226 32.48 -3.26 -14.94
CA TYR A 226 33.51 -2.86 -13.99
C TYR A 226 34.91 -3.21 -14.53
N LYS A 227 35.89 -2.42 -14.10
CA LYS A 227 37.32 -2.72 -14.23
C LYS A 227 37.98 -2.57 -12.88
N ASN A 228 38.60 -3.66 -12.39
CA ASN A 228 39.22 -3.68 -11.06
C ASN A 228 38.29 -3.18 -9.93
N GLY A 229 37.02 -3.48 -10.03
CA GLY A 229 35.97 -3.08 -9.05
C GLY A 229 35.42 -1.65 -9.23
N ALA A 230 35.91 -0.87 -10.18
CA ALA A 230 35.37 0.44 -10.52
C ALA A 230 34.43 0.33 -11.72
N ALA A 231 33.23 0.90 -11.66
CA ALA A 231 32.29 0.95 -12.76
C ALA A 231 32.86 1.84 -13.89
N VAL A 232 32.87 1.33 -15.13
CA VAL A 232 33.48 2.01 -16.28
C VAL A 232 32.53 2.25 -17.44
N LYS A 233 31.59 1.36 -17.64
CA LYS A 233 30.59 1.41 -18.74
C LYS A 233 29.25 0.89 -18.27
N SER A 234 28.19 1.28 -18.97
CA SER A 234 26.86 0.76 -18.74
C SER A 234 26.11 0.53 -20.05
N TYR A 235 25.14 -0.40 -20.01
CA TYR A 235 24.20 -0.70 -21.06
C TYR A 235 22.81 -0.75 -20.46
N TYR A 236 21.89 -0.01 -21.07
CA TYR A 236 20.54 0.17 -20.54
C TYR A 236 19.50 -0.11 -21.63
N ILE A 237 18.50 -0.92 -21.30
CA ILE A 237 17.35 -1.23 -22.15
C ILE A 237 16.07 -0.96 -21.38
N GLU A 238 15.11 -0.28 -22.00
CA GLU A 238 13.76 -0.02 -21.44
C GLU A 238 12.71 -1.00 -21.97
N ASP A 239 12.98 -1.69 -23.06
CA ASP A 239 12.04 -2.61 -23.65
C ASP A 239 11.83 -3.84 -22.78
N LYS A 240 10.56 -4.25 -22.65
CA LYS A 240 10.17 -5.48 -21.96
C LYS A 240 10.89 -6.70 -22.56
N LEU A 241 11.49 -7.50 -21.67
CA LEU A 241 12.08 -8.78 -22.03
C LEU A 241 11.46 -9.90 -21.21
N GLU A 242 11.11 -10.99 -21.86
CA GLU A 242 10.61 -12.21 -21.23
C GLU A 242 11.65 -13.31 -21.39
N ILE A 243 12.27 -13.71 -20.30
CA ILE A 243 13.28 -14.76 -20.31
C ILE A 243 12.59 -16.12 -20.30
N LYS A 244 12.87 -16.94 -21.30
CA LYS A 244 12.31 -18.30 -21.42
C LYS A 244 13.38 -19.35 -21.23
N ARG A 245 13.02 -20.44 -20.59
CA ARG A 245 13.90 -21.60 -20.40
C ARG A 245 14.39 -22.12 -21.77
N SER A 246 15.65 -22.50 -21.82
CA SER A 246 16.33 -22.98 -23.04
C SER A 246 16.50 -21.95 -24.13
N GLU A 247 16.22 -20.66 -23.85
CA GLU A 247 16.36 -19.57 -24.82
C GLU A 247 17.25 -18.47 -24.27
N PHE A 248 18.26 -18.04 -25.07
CA PHE A 248 19.05 -16.86 -24.77
C PHE A 248 18.71 -15.77 -25.78
N ILE A 249 18.30 -14.61 -25.28
CA ILE A 249 18.03 -13.44 -26.09
C ILE A 249 19.37 -12.87 -26.54
N ASP A 250 19.59 -12.81 -27.84
CA ASP A 250 20.83 -12.30 -28.40
C ASP A 250 20.77 -10.77 -28.55
N LEU A 251 21.62 -10.08 -27.80
CA LEU A 251 21.76 -8.62 -27.86
C LEU A 251 22.76 -8.18 -28.94
N GLY A 252 23.49 -9.14 -29.53
CA GLY A 252 24.57 -8.93 -30.48
C GLY A 252 25.79 -8.28 -29.89
N ASP A 253 26.55 -7.52 -30.68
CA ASP A 253 27.62 -6.66 -30.22
C ASP A 253 27.04 -5.39 -29.59
N ILE A 254 27.27 -5.24 -28.29
CA ILE A 254 26.77 -4.07 -27.54
C ILE A 254 27.82 -2.98 -27.38
N THR A 255 29.03 -3.15 -27.88
CA THR A 255 30.17 -2.23 -27.70
C THR A 255 29.83 -0.77 -28.01
N SER A 256 29.19 -0.54 -29.17
CA SER A 256 28.84 0.82 -29.61
C SER A 256 27.64 1.41 -28.87
N LYS A 257 26.92 0.60 -28.13
CA LYS A 257 25.75 0.98 -27.34
C LYS A 257 26.09 1.30 -25.87
N LEU A 258 27.38 1.13 -25.49
CA LEU A 258 27.84 1.41 -24.12
C LEU A 258 27.99 2.91 -23.89
N THR A 259 27.50 3.38 -22.76
CA THR A 259 27.74 4.72 -22.25
C THR A 259 28.88 4.69 -21.23
N ALA A 260 29.64 5.79 -21.11
CA ALA A 260 30.64 5.93 -20.05
C ALA A 260 29.92 5.96 -18.71
N PHE A 261 30.38 5.18 -17.74
CA PHE A 261 29.89 5.26 -16.37
C PHE A 261 30.70 6.34 -15.64
N SER A 262 30.00 7.35 -15.13
CA SER A 262 30.59 8.45 -14.39
C SER A 262 30.19 8.34 -12.92
N GLN A 263 31.12 8.02 -12.03
CA GLN A 263 30.90 8.03 -10.59
C GLN A 263 31.08 9.48 -10.06
N ASN A 264 30.09 10.33 -10.26
CA ASN A 264 30.17 11.72 -9.75
C ASN A 264 29.64 11.89 -8.31
N ALA A 265 28.84 10.94 -7.79
CA ALA A 265 28.15 11.11 -6.52
C ALA A 265 29.06 11.39 -5.31
N ASP A 266 30.25 10.75 -5.24
CA ASP A 266 31.16 10.91 -4.10
C ASP A 266 32.08 12.12 -4.20
N THR A 267 32.22 12.71 -5.38
CA THR A 267 33.17 13.80 -5.66
C THR A 267 32.51 15.10 -6.09
N HIS A 268 31.21 15.07 -6.37
CA HIS A 268 30.48 16.28 -6.74
C HIS A 268 30.33 17.22 -5.54
N VAL A 269 30.69 18.47 -5.76
CA VAL A 269 30.51 19.56 -4.79
C VAL A 269 29.44 20.47 -5.32
N SER A 270 28.40 20.70 -4.52
CA SER A 270 27.29 21.56 -4.92
C SER A 270 27.74 22.97 -5.25
N ALA A 271 27.24 23.52 -6.36
CA ALA A 271 27.40 24.92 -6.71
C ALA A 271 26.51 25.84 -5.82
N ILE A 272 25.48 25.28 -5.16
CA ILE A 272 24.67 25.96 -4.16
C ILE A 272 25.39 25.88 -2.81
N PRO A 273 25.53 27.00 -2.06
CA PRO A 273 26.11 26.95 -0.72
C PRO A 273 25.37 25.97 0.19
N THR A 274 26.07 25.00 0.74
CA THR A 274 25.47 23.96 1.59
C THR A 274 25.38 24.38 3.05
N ALA A 275 26.24 25.32 3.47
CA ALA A 275 26.28 25.81 4.85
C ALA A 275 25.02 26.65 5.17
N GLY A 276 24.33 26.27 6.24
CA GLY A 276 23.10 26.95 6.67
C GLY A 276 21.85 26.59 5.90
N ALA A 277 21.90 25.61 4.98
CA ALA A 277 20.73 25.09 4.29
C ALA A 277 19.71 24.48 5.28
N VAL A 278 18.42 24.83 5.11
CA VAL A 278 17.32 24.33 5.94
C VAL A 278 16.97 22.91 5.49
N ASN A 279 17.11 21.94 6.38
CA ASN A 279 16.77 20.53 6.07
C ASN A 279 15.28 20.29 6.25
N LEU A 280 14.55 20.19 5.15
CA LEU A 280 13.11 19.93 5.11
C LEU A 280 12.73 18.49 5.49
N GLY A 281 13.68 17.57 5.38
CA GLY A 281 13.53 16.16 5.76
C GLY A 281 14.07 15.83 7.16
N ALA A 282 14.28 16.82 8.02
CA ALA A 282 14.92 16.61 9.33
C ALA A 282 14.10 15.74 10.28
N THR A 283 12.77 15.85 10.24
CA THR A 283 11.85 15.05 11.06
C THR A 283 11.34 13.80 10.34
N ALA A 284 11.03 13.91 9.07
CA ALA A 284 10.57 12.81 8.21
C ALA A 284 10.84 13.14 6.74
N THR A 285 11.05 12.11 5.93
CA THR A 285 11.15 12.23 4.48
C THR A 285 9.77 12.12 3.83
N ALA A 286 9.56 12.77 2.69
CA ALA A 286 8.28 12.77 1.97
C ALA A 286 8.50 12.98 0.47
N ASN A 287 7.42 12.93 -0.33
CA ASN A 287 7.42 13.29 -1.76
C ASN A 287 7.07 14.76 -2.02
N CYS A 288 6.65 15.47 -0.99
CA CYS A 288 6.35 16.90 -1.08
C CYS A 288 7.01 17.64 0.09
N TYR A 289 7.54 18.81 -0.19
CA TYR A 289 8.06 19.73 0.83
C TYR A 289 7.47 21.13 0.64
N ILE A 290 7.07 21.75 1.77
CA ILE A 290 6.51 23.11 1.79
C ILE A 290 7.60 24.11 2.11
N VAL A 291 7.65 25.19 1.35
CA VAL A 291 8.59 26.30 1.54
C VAL A 291 7.83 27.62 1.54
N ASN A 292 7.99 28.43 2.57
CA ASN A 292 7.24 29.67 2.73
C ASN A 292 8.11 30.93 2.59
N GLU A 293 9.45 30.79 2.56
CA GLU A 293 10.39 31.92 2.60
C GLU A 293 11.54 31.71 1.61
N PRO A 294 12.23 32.78 1.18
CA PRO A 294 13.49 32.68 0.43
C PRO A 294 14.56 31.95 1.25
N GLY A 295 15.41 31.20 0.59
CA GLY A 295 16.51 30.52 1.28
C GLY A 295 17.10 29.37 0.48
N ILE A 296 18.04 28.70 1.12
CA ILE A 296 18.63 27.45 0.62
C ILE A 296 18.07 26.30 1.45
N TYR A 297 17.59 25.30 0.76
CA TYR A 297 16.90 24.16 1.33
C TYR A 297 17.58 22.87 0.91
N THR A 298 17.48 21.85 1.75
CA THR A 298 18.00 20.52 1.46
C THR A 298 17.07 19.44 1.98
N PHE A 299 17.14 18.27 1.36
CA PHE A 299 16.55 17.04 1.85
C PHE A 299 17.36 15.84 1.35
N LYS A 300 17.24 14.73 2.05
CA LYS A 300 17.94 13.50 1.69
C LYS A 300 17.33 12.86 0.45
N ALA A 301 18.14 12.44 -0.51
CA ALA A 301 17.73 11.72 -1.71
C ALA A 301 17.34 10.28 -1.36
N VAL A 302 16.11 10.11 -0.88
CA VAL A 302 15.49 8.81 -0.54
C VAL A 302 14.12 8.70 -1.20
N LYS A 303 13.66 7.48 -1.39
CA LYS A 303 12.33 7.24 -1.99
C LYS A 303 11.22 7.61 -1.01
N GLY A 304 10.64 8.79 -1.16
CA GLY A 304 9.47 9.25 -0.39
C GLY A 304 9.61 9.10 1.13
N ASN A 305 8.57 8.62 1.78
CA ASN A 305 8.54 8.32 3.21
C ASN A 305 9.23 6.98 3.51
N SER A 306 10.54 6.91 3.25
CA SER A 306 11.31 5.69 3.49
C SER A 306 12.78 5.99 3.80
N THR A 307 13.54 4.96 4.15
CA THR A 307 14.99 5.02 4.32
C THR A 307 15.75 4.51 3.09
N THR A 308 15.04 4.17 2.01
CA THR A 308 15.64 3.65 0.78
C THR A 308 16.38 4.76 0.07
N ALA A 309 17.71 4.79 0.23
CA ALA A 309 18.58 5.77 -0.39
C ALA A 309 18.67 5.56 -1.91
N LEU A 310 18.76 6.65 -2.65
CA LEU A 310 19.13 6.63 -4.06
C LEU A 310 20.66 6.53 -4.15
N SER A 311 21.13 5.58 -4.93
CA SER A 311 22.57 5.38 -5.19
C SER A 311 22.96 5.95 -6.55
N SER A 312 24.23 6.34 -6.71
CA SER A 312 24.77 6.78 -8.01
C SER A 312 24.04 7.99 -8.61
N ILE A 313 23.87 9.04 -7.81
CA ILE A 313 23.30 10.30 -8.28
C ILE A 313 24.23 10.92 -9.33
N GLY A 314 23.72 11.09 -10.56
CA GLY A 314 24.45 11.74 -11.66
C GLY A 314 24.13 13.22 -11.81
N SER A 315 22.87 13.60 -11.57
CA SER A 315 22.43 15.00 -11.63
C SER A 315 21.10 15.21 -10.91
N VAL A 316 20.79 16.49 -10.65
CA VAL A 316 19.48 16.96 -10.20
C VAL A 316 18.91 17.91 -11.25
N GLU A 317 17.64 17.83 -11.52
CA GLU A 317 16.96 18.65 -12.52
C GLU A 317 15.66 19.22 -11.97
N LEU A 318 15.38 20.48 -12.27
CA LEU A 318 14.08 21.08 -12.14
C LEU A 318 13.25 20.69 -13.37
N LEU A 319 12.26 19.79 -13.19
CA LEU A 319 11.48 19.27 -14.30
C LEU A 319 10.48 20.29 -14.82
N TRP A 320 9.75 20.92 -13.92
CA TRP A 320 8.78 21.96 -14.27
C TRP A 320 8.43 22.87 -13.08
N GLU A 321 7.94 24.04 -13.40
CA GLU A 321 7.35 25.03 -12.50
C GLU A 321 6.00 25.50 -13.01
N SER A 322 5.06 25.86 -12.10
CA SER A 322 3.73 26.40 -12.44
C SER A 322 3.26 27.39 -11.39
N TRP A 323 2.66 28.48 -11.85
CA TRP A 323 2.03 29.49 -10.98
C TRP A 323 0.55 29.20 -10.69
N GLY A 324 0.02 28.06 -11.17
CA GLY A 324 -1.38 27.65 -11.00
C GLY A 324 -2.38 28.49 -11.81
N THR A 325 -1.94 29.21 -12.81
CA THR A 325 -2.75 30.03 -13.70
C THR A 325 -2.38 29.81 -15.17
N THR A 326 -3.09 30.41 -16.11
CA THR A 326 -2.74 30.38 -17.54
C THR A 326 -1.72 31.47 -17.95
N GLU A 327 -1.13 32.16 -17.01
CA GLU A 327 -0.06 33.13 -17.29
C GLU A 327 1.24 32.36 -17.62
N THR A 328 2.00 32.93 -18.58
CA THR A 328 3.27 32.33 -19.00
C THR A 328 4.28 32.33 -17.83
N VAL A 329 4.73 31.17 -17.43
CA VAL A 329 5.67 30.99 -16.33
C VAL A 329 7.09 31.39 -16.77
N THR A 330 7.72 32.28 -16.02
CA THR A 330 9.16 32.58 -16.21
C THR A 330 9.97 31.41 -15.63
N PRO A 331 10.83 30.74 -16.39
CA PRO A 331 11.67 29.66 -15.87
C PRO A 331 12.53 30.12 -14.69
N ASN A 332 12.69 29.24 -13.70
CA ASN A 332 13.45 29.47 -12.46
C ASN A 332 12.91 30.61 -11.58
N SER A 333 11.63 30.94 -11.71
CA SER A 333 10.96 31.98 -10.91
C SER A 333 10.53 31.50 -9.53
N ILE A 334 10.36 30.19 -9.36
CA ILE A 334 10.04 29.55 -8.08
C ILE A 334 11.32 28.99 -7.46
N ILE A 335 12.03 28.15 -8.20
CA ILE A 335 13.28 27.49 -7.81
C ILE A 335 14.41 28.05 -8.67
N ALA A 336 15.24 28.89 -8.08
CA ALA A 336 16.32 29.58 -8.81
C ALA A 336 17.45 28.65 -9.24
N ALA A 337 17.73 27.62 -8.45
CA ALA A 337 18.77 26.64 -8.72
C ALA A 337 18.50 25.32 -8.01
N VAL A 338 18.97 24.24 -8.60
CA VAL A 338 18.98 22.89 -8.00
C VAL A 338 20.35 22.26 -8.15
N ASP A 339 20.80 21.50 -7.16
CA ASP A 339 22.06 20.77 -7.19
C ASP A 339 22.06 19.65 -6.14
N PHE A 340 23.15 18.91 -6.01
CA PHE A 340 23.31 17.88 -4.98
C PHE A 340 24.75 17.85 -4.44
N GLU A 341 24.89 17.28 -3.28
CA GLU A 341 26.19 16.86 -2.74
C GLU A 341 26.02 15.55 -1.98
N LYS A 342 26.72 14.51 -2.39
CA LYS A 342 26.55 13.13 -1.87
C LYS A 342 25.12 12.62 -2.03
N ASP A 343 24.45 12.38 -0.91
CA ASP A 343 23.05 11.89 -0.83
C ASP A 343 22.03 13.00 -0.50
N GLN A 344 22.45 14.29 -0.59
CA GLN A 344 21.60 15.43 -0.32
C GLN A 344 21.26 16.19 -1.60
N VAL A 345 19.99 16.50 -1.79
CA VAL A 345 19.51 17.44 -2.80
C VAL A 345 19.48 18.83 -2.17
N TYR A 346 19.98 19.82 -2.91
CA TYR A 346 19.94 21.23 -2.55
C TYR A 346 19.14 22.00 -3.59
N PHE A 347 18.38 22.98 -3.13
CA PHE A 347 17.71 23.93 -4.03
C PHE A 347 17.61 25.31 -3.38
N GLN A 348 17.50 26.32 -4.23
CA GLN A 348 17.40 27.70 -3.81
C GLN A 348 16.09 28.33 -4.23
N VAL A 349 15.40 28.93 -3.27
CA VAL A 349 14.30 29.87 -3.50
C VAL A 349 14.86 31.28 -3.33
N ALA A 350 14.91 32.07 -4.41
CA ALA A 350 15.52 33.39 -4.39
C ALA A 350 14.60 34.45 -3.72
N GLU A 351 15.19 35.55 -3.28
CA GLU A 351 14.39 36.71 -2.86
C GLU A 351 13.56 37.22 -4.02
N GLY A 352 12.27 37.54 -3.77
CA GLY A 352 11.34 37.94 -4.79
C GLY A 352 10.83 36.79 -5.66
N PHE A 353 10.94 35.54 -5.19
CA PHE A 353 10.38 34.37 -5.85
C PHE A 353 8.87 34.51 -6.11
N HIS A 354 8.39 33.81 -7.12
CA HIS A 354 6.96 33.68 -7.38
C HIS A 354 6.39 32.46 -6.63
N PRO A 355 5.29 32.60 -5.84
CA PRO A 355 4.61 31.43 -5.28
C PRO A 355 4.15 30.47 -6.39
N GLY A 356 4.28 29.18 -6.16
CA GLY A 356 3.95 28.19 -7.17
C GLY A 356 4.26 26.77 -6.74
N ASN A 357 4.22 25.88 -7.71
CA ASN A 357 4.56 24.48 -7.57
C ASN A 357 5.72 24.12 -8.50
N ALA A 358 6.65 23.34 -8.03
CA ALA A 358 7.79 22.87 -8.80
C ALA A 358 8.03 21.38 -8.57
N VAL A 359 8.58 20.68 -9.55
CA VAL A 359 9.01 19.29 -9.39
C VAL A 359 10.49 19.18 -9.70
N ILE A 360 11.23 18.68 -8.71
CA ILE A 360 12.67 18.38 -8.80
C ILE A 360 12.86 16.88 -8.96
N ALA A 361 13.78 16.44 -9.81
CA ALA A 361 14.11 15.04 -10.00
C ALA A 361 15.62 14.80 -9.84
N VAL A 362 15.96 13.66 -9.24
CA VAL A 362 17.30 13.10 -9.23
C VAL A 362 17.44 12.09 -10.35
N LYS A 363 18.47 12.21 -11.14
CA LYS A 363 18.82 11.29 -12.22
C LYS A 363 20.09 10.50 -11.88
N ASN A 364 20.15 9.30 -12.40
CA ASN A 364 21.39 8.52 -12.35
C ASN A 364 22.41 9.03 -13.38
N ASP A 365 23.57 8.40 -13.41
CA ASP A 365 24.67 8.75 -14.34
C ASP A 365 24.31 8.60 -15.82
N MET A 366 23.22 7.91 -16.13
CA MET A 366 22.72 7.73 -17.50
C MET A 366 21.63 8.74 -17.87
N GLY A 367 21.28 9.65 -16.96
CA GLY A 367 20.23 10.63 -17.16
C GLY A 367 18.81 10.11 -16.92
N ALA A 368 18.63 8.84 -16.48
CA ALA A 368 17.32 8.31 -16.13
C ALA A 368 16.88 8.82 -14.76
N ILE A 369 15.63 9.28 -14.63
CA ILE A 369 15.06 9.74 -13.36
C ILE A 369 14.95 8.55 -12.41
N MET A 370 15.52 8.68 -11.22
CA MET A 370 15.42 7.70 -10.14
C MET A 370 14.28 8.00 -9.18
N TRP A 371 14.02 9.28 -8.91
CA TRP A 371 12.92 9.77 -8.08
C TRP A 371 12.68 11.26 -8.32
N SER A 372 11.51 11.76 -7.93
CA SER A 372 11.09 13.16 -8.05
C SER A 372 10.30 13.59 -6.82
N TRP A 373 10.38 14.87 -6.50
CA TRP A 373 9.72 15.51 -5.35
C TRP A 373 9.00 16.76 -5.80
N HIS A 374 7.85 16.99 -5.20
CA HIS A 374 7.07 18.21 -5.33
C HIS A 374 7.56 19.25 -4.31
N ILE A 375 7.94 20.43 -4.77
CA ILE A 375 8.21 21.58 -3.92
C ILE A 375 7.03 22.53 -4.04
N TRP A 376 6.38 22.76 -2.90
CA TRP A 376 5.19 23.57 -2.80
C TRP A 376 5.51 24.88 -2.10
N VAL A 377 5.37 25.99 -2.83
CA VAL A 377 5.62 27.35 -2.35
C VAL A 377 4.28 28.10 -2.35
N PRO A 378 3.47 28.00 -1.29
CA PRO A 378 2.14 28.62 -1.23
C PRO A 378 2.25 30.14 -1.14
N GLU A 379 1.24 30.83 -1.65
CA GLU A 379 1.12 32.31 -1.56
C GLU A 379 0.73 32.78 -0.14
N THR A 380 -0.02 31.92 0.57
CA THR A 380 -0.45 32.16 1.96
C THR A 380 -0.17 30.94 2.82
N PRO A 381 0.11 31.11 4.11
CA PRO A 381 0.31 29.99 5.03
C PRO A 381 -0.85 28.99 4.98
N ILE A 382 -0.52 27.72 5.15
CA ILE A 382 -1.52 26.64 5.19
C ILE A 382 -2.06 26.54 6.60
N SER A 383 -3.38 26.61 6.75
CA SER A 383 -4.07 26.33 8.02
C SER A 383 -4.57 24.89 8.08
N GLU A 384 -4.96 24.48 9.25
CA GLU A 384 -5.43 23.14 9.55
C GLU A 384 -6.74 23.18 10.31
N ASP A 385 -7.67 22.31 9.93
CA ASP A 385 -8.96 22.12 10.60
C ASP A 385 -9.00 20.73 11.26
N LEU A 386 -9.43 20.68 12.52
CA LEU A 386 -9.55 19.45 13.27
C LEU A 386 -10.93 18.80 13.04
N TYR A 387 -10.95 17.54 12.62
CA TYR A 387 -12.20 16.81 12.38
C TYR A 387 -12.48 15.75 13.45
N GLY A 388 -13.75 15.67 13.85
CA GLY A 388 -14.22 14.90 14.99
C GLY A 388 -13.92 13.41 14.92
N LEU A 389 -14.30 12.74 13.83
CA LEU A 389 -14.25 11.27 13.72
C LEU A 389 -12.87 10.64 13.92
N SER A 390 -11.84 11.21 13.35
CA SER A 390 -10.48 10.66 13.42
C SER A 390 -9.57 11.45 14.33
N ARG A 391 -10.01 12.59 14.82
CA ARG A 391 -9.20 13.58 15.57
C ARG A 391 -7.90 13.92 14.83
N ARG A 392 -7.93 13.93 13.51
CA ARG A 392 -6.84 14.35 12.65
C ARG A 392 -7.12 15.75 12.12
N LYS A 393 -6.07 16.54 11.99
CA LYS A 393 -6.20 17.82 11.32
C LYS A 393 -6.11 17.62 9.81
N SER A 394 -7.01 18.24 9.07
CA SER A 394 -6.95 18.31 7.62
C SER A 394 -6.38 19.67 7.19
N MET A 395 -5.59 19.68 6.15
CA MET A 395 -5.19 20.94 5.53
C MET A 395 -6.41 21.69 5.02
N SER A 396 -6.42 23.01 5.15
CA SER A 396 -7.51 23.88 4.69
C SER A 396 -7.69 23.89 3.17
N ARG A 397 -6.70 23.40 2.43
CA ARG A 397 -6.65 23.43 0.96
C ARG A 397 -6.13 22.14 0.37
N ASN A 398 -6.39 21.92 -0.93
CA ASN A 398 -5.86 20.78 -1.67
C ASN A 398 -4.33 20.88 -1.79
N LEU A 399 -3.67 19.74 -1.90
CA LEU A 399 -2.23 19.64 -2.11
C LEU A 399 -1.81 20.42 -3.38
N GLY A 400 -0.86 21.33 -3.23
CA GLY A 400 -0.41 22.21 -4.29
C GLY A 400 -1.27 23.47 -4.51
N ALA A 401 -2.35 23.68 -3.76
CA ALA A 401 -3.11 24.94 -3.86
C ALA A 401 -2.33 26.12 -3.24
N LEU A 402 -2.21 27.20 -3.98
CA LEU A 402 -1.41 28.35 -3.57
C LEU A 402 -2.15 29.29 -2.63
N VAL A 403 -3.48 29.34 -2.75
CA VAL A 403 -4.38 30.13 -1.90
C VAL A 403 -5.47 29.23 -1.33
N ASP A 404 -6.06 29.65 -0.22
CA ASP A 404 -7.22 28.99 0.34
C ASP A 404 -8.50 29.39 -0.41
N ALA A 405 -9.35 28.45 -0.76
CA ALA A 405 -10.60 28.71 -1.47
C ALA A 405 -11.57 29.58 -0.63
N SER A 406 -11.48 29.54 0.70
CA SER A 406 -12.27 30.42 1.57
C SER A 406 -11.89 31.91 1.45
N VAL A 407 -10.66 32.17 1.03
CA VAL A 407 -10.15 33.55 0.85
C VAL A 407 -10.35 34.03 -0.59
N ASN A 408 -10.10 33.15 -1.56
CA ASN A 408 -10.24 33.49 -2.99
C ASN A 408 -10.61 32.28 -3.82
N GLY A 409 -11.86 31.83 -3.72
CA GLY A 409 -12.38 30.67 -4.44
C GLY A 409 -12.44 30.84 -5.96
N THR A 410 -12.56 32.07 -6.45
CA THR A 410 -12.56 32.37 -7.90
C THR A 410 -11.18 32.26 -8.54
N SER A 411 -10.13 32.23 -7.75
CA SER A 411 -8.77 32.05 -8.26
C SER A 411 -8.48 30.60 -8.60
N PRO A 412 -8.01 30.27 -9.81
CA PRO A 412 -7.59 28.91 -10.15
C PRO A 412 -6.41 28.43 -9.29
N LYS A 413 -5.66 29.32 -8.66
CA LYS A 413 -4.63 29.00 -7.68
C LYS A 413 -5.14 28.17 -6.47
N ALA A 414 -6.46 28.19 -6.21
CA ALA A 414 -7.11 27.41 -5.17
C ALA A 414 -7.32 25.92 -5.57
N ALA A 415 -7.30 25.59 -6.85
CA ALA A 415 -7.58 24.22 -7.34
C ALA A 415 -6.59 23.18 -6.78
N GLY A 416 -5.32 23.54 -6.70
CA GLY A 416 -4.24 22.61 -6.37
C GLY A 416 -3.83 21.75 -7.55
N LEU A 417 -3.18 20.63 -7.26
CA LEU A 417 -2.65 19.67 -8.22
C LEU A 417 -3.49 18.40 -8.26
N PHE A 418 -3.42 17.67 -9.36
CA PHE A 418 -4.13 16.41 -9.54
C PHE A 418 -3.16 15.21 -9.52
N TYR A 419 -3.64 14.07 -9.05
CA TYR A 419 -2.87 12.84 -8.90
C TYR A 419 -3.66 11.66 -9.44
N GLN A 420 -3.04 10.78 -10.21
CA GLN A 420 -3.59 9.45 -10.45
C GLN A 420 -3.47 8.65 -9.15
N TRP A 421 -4.49 7.89 -8.78
CA TRP A 421 -4.54 7.21 -7.48
C TRP A 421 -3.31 6.35 -7.23
N GLY A 422 -2.64 6.55 -6.11
CA GLY A 422 -1.42 5.81 -5.75
C GLY A 422 -0.12 6.38 -6.32
N ARG A 423 -0.14 7.41 -7.17
CA ARG A 423 1.06 8.09 -7.66
C ARG A 423 1.50 9.21 -6.74
N LYS A 424 2.83 9.34 -6.61
CA LYS A 424 3.47 10.44 -5.87
C LYS A 424 3.60 11.74 -6.69
N ASP A 425 3.56 11.64 -8.03
CA ASP A 425 3.84 12.73 -8.94
C ASP A 425 2.58 13.51 -9.30
N PRO A 426 2.61 14.84 -9.19
CA PRO A 426 1.50 15.72 -9.50
C PRO A 426 1.40 16.07 -10.98
N PHE A 427 0.16 16.36 -11.39
CA PHE A 427 -0.18 17.03 -12.64
C PHE A 427 -0.81 18.39 -12.34
N VAL A 428 -0.57 19.39 -13.17
CA VAL A 428 -1.10 20.73 -12.95
C VAL A 428 -2.63 20.74 -12.92
N GLY A 429 -3.18 21.61 -12.09
CA GLY A 429 -4.62 21.86 -12.02
C GLY A 429 -5.13 22.71 -13.17
N VAL A 430 -6.41 23.07 -13.09
CA VAL A 430 -7.02 24.03 -14.01
C VAL A 430 -6.46 25.43 -13.74
N GLY A 431 -5.98 26.09 -14.78
CA GLY A 431 -5.47 27.46 -14.72
C GLY A 431 -6.51 28.52 -15.04
N ASP A 432 -7.69 28.12 -15.54
CA ASP A 432 -8.83 29.00 -15.83
C ASP A 432 -10.14 28.19 -15.72
N TYR A 433 -10.98 28.52 -14.75
CA TYR A 433 -12.25 27.85 -14.50
C TYR A 433 -13.30 28.07 -15.61
N ALA A 434 -13.21 29.15 -16.38
CA ALA A 434 -14.17 29.44 -17.43
C ALA A 434 -13.93 28.61 -18.69
N THR A 435 -12.66 28.34 -19.00
CA THR A 435 -12.28 27.63 -20.25
C THR A 435 -11.81 26.21 -20.01
N GLY A 436 -11.48 25.84 -18.76
CA GLY A 436 -10.89 24.56 -18.41
C GLY A 436 -9.45 24.38 -18.90
N LYS A 437 -8.81 25.48 -19.31
CA LYS A 437 -7.42 25.45 -19.73
C LYS A 437 -6.54 25.05 -18.55
N PRO A 438 -5.62 24.08 -18.70
CA PRO A 438 -4.67 23.75 -17.65
C PRO A 438 -3.77 24.93 -17.28
N ALA A 439 -3.24 24.94 -16.08
CA ALA A 439 -2.23 25.89 -15.67
C ALA A 439 -0.98 25.74 -16.54
N GLU A 440 -0.38 26.88 -16.92
CA GLU A 440 0.87 26.90 -17.69
C GLU A 440 2.03 26.38 -16.84
N VAL A 441 3.00 25.79 -17.52
CA VAL A 441 4.25 25.26 -16.94
C VAL A 441 5.45 25.82 -17.69
N ALA A 442 6.54 26.07 -16.95
CA ALA A 442 7.86 26.19 -17.53
C ALA A 442 8.60 24.87 -17.32
N GLY A 443 9.10 24.28 -18.40
CA GLY A 443 9.79 22.98 -18.35
C GLY A 443 9.02 21.85 -19.05
N GLN A 444 8.99 20.67 -18.43
CA GLN A 444 8.38 19.48 -19.02
C GLN A 444 6.86 19.49 -18.82
N GLU A 445 6.14 19.62 -19.91
CA GLU A 445 4.67 19.53 -19.91
C GLU A 445 4.18 18.11 -19.70
N MET A 446 2.93 17.96 -19.25
CA MET A 446 2.24 16.67 -19.20
C MET A 446 2.10 16.09 -20.62
N THR A 447 2.53 14.85 -20.77
CA THR A 447 2.33 14.06 -22.00
C THR A 447 1.47 12.83 -21.71
N LEU A 448 0.80 12.30 -22.73
CA LEU A 448 -0.07 11.14 -22.59
C LEU A 448 0.63 9.87 -23.05
N PHE A 449 0.55 8.80 -22.26
CA PHE A 449 0.92 7.45 -22.66
C PHE A 449 -0.34 6.61 -22.84
N GLY A 450 -0.55 6.08 -24.02
CA GLY A 450 -1.72 5.23 -24.34
C GLY A 450 -1.59 3.84 -23.76
N GLY A 451 -2.22 3.60 -22.62
CA GLY A 451 -2.24 2.32 -21.91
C GLY A 451 -1.79 2.41 -20.47
N GLN A 452 -1.60 1.24 -19.87
CA GLN A 452 -1.12 1.10 -18.49
C GLN A 452 0.40 1.25 -18.42
N MET A 453 0.90 1.71 -17.30
CA MET A 453 2.33 1.87 -17.02
C MET A 453 2.70 1.06 -15.78
N SER A 454 3.92 0.55 -15.71
CA SER A 454 4.46 0.01 -14.46
C SER A 454 4.82 1.15 -13.50
N ILE A 455 4.97 0.83 -12.21
CA ILE A 455 5.40 1.79 -11.19
C ILE A 455 6.78 2.36 -11.53
N ALA A 456 7.70 1.51 -11.99
CA ALA A 456 9.04 1.96 -12.36
C ALA A 456 8.99 2.91 -13.56
N LYS A 457 8.15 2.63 -14.55
CA LYS A 457 7.97 3.50 -15.70
C LYS A 457 7.39 4.86 -15.30
N THR A 458 6.40 4.90 -14.41
CA THR A 458 5.86 6.18 -13.90
C THR A 458 6.88 6.94 -13.06
N THR A 459 7.70 6.25 -12.26
CA THR A 459 8.78 6.86 -11.48
C THR A 459 9.83 7.54 -12.37
N LYS A 460 10.18 6.91 -13.49
CA LYS A 460 11.13 7.46 -14.48
C LYS A 460 10.53 8.58 -15.34
N ASN A 461 9.20 8.58 -15.47
CA ASN A 461 8.46 9.50 -16.32
C ASN A 461 7.37 10.22 -15.50
N PRO A 462 7.73 11.06 -14.51
CA PRO A 462 6.80 11.69 -13.58
C PRO A 462 5.79 12.61 -14.25
N THR A 463 6.12 13.19 -15.41
CA THR A 463 5.27 14.10 -16.20
C THR A 463 4.36 13.37 -17.20
N VAL A 464 4.50 12.04 -17.32
CA VAL A 464 3.67 11.24 -18.25
C VAL A 464 2.42 10.75 -17.56
N TYR A 465 1.26 11.13 -18.11
CA TYR A 465 -0.06 10.69 -17.66
C TYR A 465 -0.43 9.36 -18.35
N ALA A 466 -0.75 8.34 -17.57
CA ALA A 466 -1.18 7.07 -18.12
C ALA A 466 -2.66 7.13 -18.53
N ASN A 467 -2.91 7.20 -19.82
CA ASN A 467 -4.24 7.15 -20.44
C ASN A 467 -4.66 5.68 -20.59
N ALA A 468 -5.23 5.11 -19.52
CA ALA A 468 -5.64 3.72 -19.50
C ALA A 468 -7.15 3.58 -19.66
N THR A 469 -7.57 2.86 -20.69
CA THR A 469 -8.97 2.56 -20.97
C THR A 469 -9.57 1.57 -19.94
N ASP A 470 -8.76 0.84 -19.22
CA ASP A 470 -9.14 -0.25 -18.31
C ASP A 470 -9.26 0.16 -16.84
N ALA A 471 -9.56 1.38 -16.55
CA ALA A 471 -9.82 1.86 -15.21
C ALA A 471 -8.59 1.99 -14.26
N SER A 472 -7.52 1.23 -14.42
CA SER A 472 -6.26 1.38 -13.66
C SER A 472 -5.14 1.90 -14.56
N TRP A 473 -4.37 2.88 -14.07
CA TRP A 473 -3.18 3.37 -14.78
C TRP A 473 -2.01 2.38 -14.71
N ASN A 474 -1.97 1.50 -13.70
CA ASN A 474 -0.88 0.56 -13.52
C ASN A 474 -1.27 -0.86 -13.98
N GLU A 475 -0.27 -1.62 -14.39
CA GLU A 475 -0.41 -3.00 -14.87
C GLU A 475 -0.80 -3.96 -13.74
N ILE A 476 -0.37 -3.67 -12.51
CA ILE A 476 -0.67 -4.46 -11.31
C ILE A 476 -1.77 -3.73 -10.51
N LYS A 477 -2.99 -4.23 -10.57
CA LYS A 477 -4.19 -3.55 -10.05
C LYS A 477 -4.26 -3.50 -8.51
N THR A 478 -3.63 -4.43 -7.81
CA THR A 478 -3.76 -4.64 -6.36
C THR A 478 -2.49 -4.20 -5.61
N LEU A 479 -2.11 -2.94 -5.73
CA LEU A 479 -0.96 -2.40 -5.00
C LEU A 479 -1.43 -1.40 -3.95
N ASP A 480 -1.00 -1.61 -2.71
CA ASP A 480 -1.21 -0.70 -1.60
C ASP A 480 -0.22 0.49 -1.69
N LEU A 481 -0.44 1.34 -2.72
CA LEU A 481 0.42 2.51 -2.98
C LEU A 481 0.14 3.65 -2.01
N TRP A 482 -1.12 3.83 -1.59
CA TRP A 482 -1.54 4.73 -0.52
C TRP A 482 -2.28 3.94 0.54
N GLY A 483 -1.95 4.15 1.80
CA GLY A 483 -2.50 3.36 2.89
C GLY A 483 -2.90 4.18 4.11
N SER A 484 -3.47 3.51 5.10
CA SER A 484 -3.76 4.09 6.43
C SER A 484 -2.48 4.50 7.19
N THR A 485 -1.35 3.95 6.78
CA THR A 485 0.00 4.39 7.16
C THR A 485 0.64 5.01 5.93
N LYS A 486 1.37 6.13 6.11
CA LYS A 486 2.04 6.81 5.01
C LYS A 486 3.04 5.89 4.31
N THR A 487 2.86 5.68 3.01
CA THR A 487 3.74 4.86 2.18
C THR A 487 4.82 5.70 1.49
N MET A 488 5.79 5.05 0.83
CA MET A 488 6.79 5.76 0.04
C MET A 488 6.19 6.48 -1.20
N TYR A 489 4.99 6.14 -1.63
CA TYR A 489 4.30 6.77 -2.77
C TYR A 489 3.27 7.81 -2.36
N ASP A 490 3.07 8.05 -1.07
CA ASP A 490 2.15 9.07 -0.58
C ASP A 490 2.65 10.47 -0.97
N PRO A 491 1.83 11.31 -1.63
CA PRO A 491 2.25 12.60 -2.15
C PRO A 491 2.29 13.73 -1.11
N CYS A 492 1.76 13.51 0.09
CA CYS A 492 1.63 14.55 1.12
C CYS A 492 2.98 14.93 1.77
N PRO A 493 3.09 16.15 2.34
CA PRO A 493 4.28 16.60 3.07
C PRO A 493 4.60 15.76 4.32
N PRO A 494 5.79 15.97 4.95
CA PRO A 494 6.11 15.34 6.24
C PRO A 494 5.03 15.59 7.29
N GLY A 495 4.67 14.57 8.06
CA GLY A 495 3.63 14.62 9.09
C GLY A 495 2.19 14.55 8.56
N TYR A 496 2.00 14.45 7.26
CA TYR A 496 0.69 14.34 6.60
C TYR A 496 0.65 13.14 5.66
N ARG A 497 -0.56 12.63 5.41
CA ARG A 497 -0.82 11.57 4.43
C ARG A 497 -2.16 11.76 3.72
N VAL A 498 -2.39 11.00 2.66
CA VAL A 498 -3.70 10.90 2.03
C VAL A 498 -4.70 10.32 3.05
N PRO A 499 -5.89 10.94 3.26
CA PRO A 499 -6.84 10.48 4.25
C PRO A 499 -7.45 9.13 3.88
N TYR A 500 -7.69 8.30 4.88
CA TYR A 500 -8.61 7.18 4.74
C TYR A 500 -10.03 7.71 4.55
N ARG A 501 -10.94 6.92 3.96
CA ARG A 501 -12.32 7.37 3.66
C ARG A 501 -13.02 7.97 4.88
N SER A 502 -12.97 7.29 6.03
CA SER A 502 -13.59 7.72 7.28
C SER A 502 -12.90 8.90 7.98
N GLU A 503 -11.71 9.28 7.53
CA GLU A 503 -10.96 10.43 8.05
C GLU A 503 -11.17 11.70 7.22
N HIS A 504 -11.78 11.55 6.05
CA HIS A 504 -12.02 12.68 5.15
C HIS A 504 -13.26 13.45 5.62
N ILE A 505 -13.16 14.78 5.69
CA ILE A 505 -14.29 15.62 6.12
C ILE A 505 -15.56 15.40 5.29
N LEU A 506 -15.41 15.03 4.02
CA LEU A 506 -16.55 14.74 3.15
C LEU A 506 -17.14 13.34 3.38
N TYR A 507 -16.67 12.60 4.42
CA TYR A 507 -17.25 11.32 4.78
C TYR A 507 -18.53 11.53 5.56
N THR A 508 -19.62 11.74 4.83
CA THR A 508 -20.99 11.81 5.36
C THR A 508 -21.94 11.31 4.28
N ASN A 509 -23.02 10.67 4.68
CA ASN A 509 -24.04 10.24 3.74
C ASN A 509 -25.08 11.36 3.47
N TYR A 510 -25.09 12.40 4.30
CA TYR A 510 -26.09 13.49 4.26
C TYR A 510 -25.41 14.88 4.42
N PRO A 511 -24.65 15.34 3.41
CA PRO A 511 -23.99 16.64 3.50
C PRO A 511 -24.94 17.83 3.59
N TRP A 512 -26.16 17.71 3.05
CA TRP A 512 -27.22 18.73 3.09
C TRP A 512 -27.74 18.99 4.50
N ASP A 513 -27.63 18.05 5.41
CA ASP A 513 -28.03 18.18 6.82
C ASP A 513 -26.90 18.76 7.66
N ALA A 514 -25.68 18.86 7.10
CA ALA A 514 -24.54 19.42 7.82
C ALA A 514 -24.68 20.95 7.93
N PRO A 515 -24.53 21.53 9.13
CA PRO A 515 -24.55 22.97 9.30
C PRO A 515 -23.49 23.64 8.40
N GLY A 516 -23.89 24.63 7.63
CA GLY A 516 -22.98 25.42 6.81
C GLY A 516 -22.66 24.85 5.42
N TRP A 517 -23.39 23.83 4.96
CA TRP A 517 -23.32 23.43 3.55
C TRP A 517 -23.75 24.58 2.65
N SER A 518 -22.92 24.92 1.68
CA SER A 518 -23.28 25.83 0.59
C SER A 518 -22.51 25.50 -0.68
N TYR A 519 -23.14 25.67 -1.81
CA TYR A 519 -22.54 25.51 -3.13
C TYR A 519 -22.74 26.82 -3.92
N ASP A 520 -21.66 27.41 -4.40
CA ASP A 520 -21.68 28.63 -5.18
C ASP A 520 -20.83 28.46 -6.45
N SER A 521 -21.50 28.19 -7.56
CA SER A 521 -20.87 28.07 -8.87
C SER A 521 -20.28 29.38 -9.37
N ASN A 522 -20.80 30.56 -8.95
CA ASN A 522 -20.24 31.86 -9.35
C ASN A 522 -18.96 32.18 -8.61
N ALA A 523 -18.83 31.70 -7.38
CA ALA A 523 -17.59 31.79 -6.59
C ALA A 523 -16.68 30.56 -6.77
N TYR A 524 -17.07 29.61 -7.59
CA TYR A 524 -16.34 28.35 -7.85
C TYR A 524 -15.93 27.59 -6.58
N MET A 525 -16.82 27.59 -5.58
CA MET A 525 -16.54 26.98 -4.29
C MET A 525 -17.73 26.22 -3.70
N CYS A 526 -17.41 25.28 -2.84
CA CYS A 526 -18.37 24.57 -1.98
C CYS A 526 -17.86 24.57 -0.55
N THR A 527 -18.71 25.02 0.38
CA THR A 527 -18.44 24.99 1.81
C THR A 527 -19.12 23.77 2.43
N VAL A 528 -18.43 23.03 3.25
CA VAL A 528 -18.93 21.79 3.87
C VAL A 528 -18.50 21.66 5.32
N GLY A 529 -19.35 21.01 6.10
CA GLY A 529 -19.00 20.43 7.38
C GLY A 529 -18.93 21.37 8.58
N ASN A 530 -18.60 20.75 9.70
CA ASN A 530 -18.32 21.39 10.97
C ASN A 530 -17.02 20.78 11.55
N PRO A 531 -15.90 21.55 11.69
CA PRO A 531 -15.77 22.95 11.24
C PRO A 531 -15.96 23.13 9.73
N GLN A 532 -16.35 24.33 9.34
CA GLN A 532 -16.50 24.63 7.93
C GLN A 532 -15.17 24.58 7.20
N THR A 533 -15.13 23.87 6.08
CA THR A 533 -14.01 23.88 5.14
C THR A 533 -14.50 24.17 3.74
N VAL A 534 -13.65 24.74 2.90
CA VAL A 534 -14.00 25.15 1.54
C VAL A 534 -13.26 24.30 0.51
N TYR A 535 -14.01 23.79 -0.46
CA TYR A 535 -13.46 23.09 -1.62
C TYR A 535 -13.64 23.94 -2.88
N PRO A 536 -12.56 24.15 -3.66
CA PRO A 536 -12.68 24.80 -4.97
C PRO A 536 -13.34 23.82 -5.94
N LEU A 537 -14.13 24.34 -6.87
CA LEU A 537 -14.73 23.58 -7.97
C LEU A 537 -13.72 23.41 -9.13
N GLY A 538 -12.53 22.92 -8.81
CA GLY A 538 -11.37 22.83 -9.70
C GLY A 538 -11.46 21.73 -10.77
N GLY A 539 -12.53 20.95 -10.81
CA GLY A 539 -12.66 19.83 -11.74
C GLY A 539 -11.76 18.64 -11.41
N TYR A 540 -11.37 17.93 -12.44
CA TYR A 540 -10.48 16.76 -12.40
C TYR A 540 -9.95 16.43 -13.81
N ILE A 541 -8.94 15.56 -13.90
CA ILE A 541 -8.47 15.00 -15.16
C ILE A 541 -9.12 13.62 -15.38
N THR A 542 -9.74 13.41 -16.54
CA THR A 542 -10.35 12.14 -16.94
C THR A 542 -9.28 11.07 -17.22
N THR A 543 -9.70 9.80 -17.36
CA THR A 543 -8.80 8.71 -17.80
C THR A 543 -8.13 8.98 -19.15
N ASN A 544 -8.69 9.87 -19.97
CA ASN A 544 -8.15 10.26 -21.27
C ASN A 544 -7.19 11.46 -21.22
N GLY A 545 -6.93 12.00 -20.02
CA GLY A 545 -6.07 13.16 -19.84
C GLY A 545 -6.77 14.51 -20.11
N GLU A 546 -8.09 14.54 -20.22
CA GLU A 546 -8.87 15.75 -20.47
C GLU A 546 -9.37 16.35 -19.15
N TYR A 547 -9.38 17.69 -19.05
CA TYR A 547 -9.94 18.39 -17.91
C TYR A 547 -11.46 18.42 -17.98
N SER A 548 -12.13 18.12 -16.87
CA SER A 548 -13.59 18.00 -16.81
C SER A 548 -14.17 18.59 -15.53
N GLN A 549 -15.43 19.01 -15.57
CA GLN A 549 -16.18 19.59 -14.45
C GLN A 549 -15.50 20.81 -13.77
N TYR A 550 -14.59 21.47 -14.47
CA TYR A 550 -14.01 22.74 -13.98
C TYR A 550 -15.08 23.81 -13.82
N GLY A 551 -14.97 24.57 -12.73
CA GLY A 551 -15.98 25.57 -12.35
C GLY A 551 -17.31 25.03 -11.84
N THR A 552 -17.59 23.71 -11.97
CA THR A 552 -18.88 23.11 -11.63
C THR A 552 -18.77 21.89 -10.71
N GLY A 553 -17.58 21.41 -10.45
CA GLY A 553 -17.38 20.27 -9.56
C GLY A 553 -15.94 20.09 -9.12
N THR A 554 -15.75 19.15 -8.22
CA THR A 554 -14.42 18.71 -7.77
C THR A 554 -14.47 17.25 -7.35
N ARG A 555 -13.29 16.58 -7.38
CA ARG A 555 -13.10 15.23 -6.89
C ARG A 555 -11.83 15.15 -6.06
N VAL A 556 -11.91 14.42 -4.96
CA VAL A 556 -10.82 14.28 -4.01
C VAL A 556 -10.61 12.80 -3.69
N TRP A 557 -9.38 12.32 -3.81
CA TRP A 557 -9.02 10.94 -3.51
C TRP A 557 -8.97 10.63 -2.02
N CYS A 558 -9.27 9.36 -1.68
CA CYS A 558 -8.92 8.73 -0.41
C CYS A 558 -7.89 7.63 -0.64
N CYS A 559 -7.15 7.24 0.38
CA CYS A 559 -6.07 6.25 0.26
C CYS A 559 -6.55 4.80 0.08
N ARG A 560 -7.84 4.50 0.27
CA ARG A 560 -8.36 3.14 0.12
C ARG A 560 -8.66 2.79 -1.33
N GLU A 561 -8.24 1.59 -1.74
CA GLU A 561 -8.76 0.94 -2.95
C GLU A 561 -10.22 0.50 -2.75
N SER A 562 -10.97 0.41 -3.84
CA SER A 562 -12.29 -0.22 -3.81
C SER A 562 -12.16 -1.75 -3.85
N ASP A 563 -13.27 -2.45 -3.67
CA ASP A 563 -13.34 -3.89 -3.91
C ASP A 563 -13.05 -4.25 -5.37
N ASN A 564 -13.23 -3.31 -6.30
CA ASN A 564 -12.69 -3.37 -7.64
C ASN A 564 -11.26 -2.80 -7.65
N ALA A 565 -10.27 -3.66 -7.76
CA ALA A 565 -8.84 -3.31 -7.75
C ALA A 565 -8.41 -2.27 -8.80
N ALA A 566 -9.24 -2.00 -9.82
CA ALA A 566 -8.99 -0.96 -10.82
C ALA A 566 -9.44 0.44 -10.39
N GLU A 567 -10.13 0.56 -9.25
CA GLU A 567 -10.76 1.80 -8.79
C GLU A 567 -10.27 2.19 -7.40
N GLY A 568 -10.28 3.49 -7.12
CA GLY A 568 -10.02 4.08 -5.80
C GLY A 568 -11.25 4.80 -5.26
N TYR A 569 -11.38 4.88 -3.93
CA TYR A 569 -12.43 5.68 -3.30
C TYR A 569 -12.14 7.17 -3.46
N ASN A 570 -13.21 7.95 -3.74
CA ASN A 570 -13.18 9.38 -3.84
C ASN A 570 -14.46 10.03 -3.33
N PHE A 571 -14.36 11.29 -2.98
CA PHE A 571 -15.49 12.18 -2.78
C PHE A 571 -15.65 13.08 -4.00
N ARG A 572 -16.90 13.43 -4.31
CA ARG A 572 -17.24 14.34 -5.39
C ARG A 572 -18.23 15.40 -4.91
N ILE A 573 -18.07 16.58 -5.44
CA ILE A 573 -19.03 17.68 -5.36
C ILE A 573 -19.25 18.12 -6.80
N TYR A 574 -20.49 18.28 -7.25
CA TYR A 574 -20.80 18.65 -8.62
C TYR A 574 -22.19 19.25 -8.72
N GLU A 575 -22.41 20.03 -9.75
CA GLU A 575 -23.75 20.50 -10.11
C GLU A 575 -24.54 19.36 -10.77
N GLY A 576 -25.70 19.03 -10.21
CA GLY A 576 -26.60 18.03 -10.78
C GLY A 576 -27.40 18.59 -11.96
N ASP A 577 -28.05 17.69 -12.73
CA ASP A 577 -28.84 18.04 -13.93
C ASP A 577 -29.98 19.02 -13.65
N SER A 578 -30.43 19.18 -12.42
CA SER A 578 -31.44 20.13 -11.97
C SER A 578 -30.88 21.51 -11.60
N GLY A 579 -29.57 21.75 -11.76
CA GLY A 579 -28.90 22.98 -11.30
C GLY A 579 -28.71 23.04 -9.77
N SER A 580 -29.02 21.96 -9.05
CA SER A 580 -28.76 21.86 -7.62
C SER A 580 -27.45 21.13 -7.36
N ALA A 581 -26.73 21.54 -6.30
CA ALA A 581 -25.49 20.87 -5.90
C ALA A 581 -25.77 19.41 -5.53
N SER A 582 -24.90 18.54 -5.98
CA SER A 582 -24.89 17.12 -5.62
C SER A 582 -23.54 16.77 -5.01
N TYR A 583 -23.61 15.98 -3.99
CA TYR A 583 -22.47 15.43 -3.29
C TYR A 583 -22.56 13.91 -3.30
N GLY A 584 -21.44 13.25 -3.25
CA GLY A 584 -21.41 11.80 -3.10
C GLY A 584 -20.02 11.24 -2.86
N ASN A 585 -19.98 10.07 -2.31
CA ASN A 585 -18.80 9.24 -2.27
C ASN A 585 -18.97 8.07 -3.26
N GLY A 586 -17.88 7.42 -3.60
CA GLY A 586 -17.92 6.28 -4.50
C GLY A 586 -16.54 5.93 -5.00
N THR A 587 -16.50 5.05 -5.97
CA THR A 587 -15.27 4.60 -6.60
C THR A 587 -15.14 5.16 -8.00
N LYS A 588 -13.91 5.36 -8.43
CA LYS A 588 -13.56 5.81 -9.78
C LYS A 588 -12.27 5.17 -10.23
N PRO A 589 -12.12 4.99 -11.56
CA PRO A 589 -10.88 4.48 -12.16
C PRO A 589 -9.64 5.17 -11.62
N LYS A 590 -8.64 4.40 -11.19
CA LYS A 590 -7.35 4.90 -10.69
C LYS A 590 -6.59 5.75 -11.71
N ALA A 591 -6.90 5.60 -12.99
CA ALA A 591 -6.34 6.40 -14.07
C ALA A 591 -6.86 7.84 -14.13
N ASN A 592 -7.94 8.19 -13.41
CA ASN A 592 -8.34 9.60 -13.29
C ASN A 592 -7.33 10.37 -12.43
N GLY A 593 -7.20 11.66 -12.72
CA GLY A 593 -6.42 12.59 -11.91
C GLY A 593 -7.34 13.44 -11.02
N PHE A 594 -7.34 13.21 -9.71
CA PHE A 594 -8.14 13.96 -8.75
C PHE A 594 -7.25 14.72 -7.76
N ALA A 595 -7.82 15.70 -7.09
CA ALA A 595 -7.15 16.41 -6.01
C ALA A 595 -6.89 15.48 -4.81
N VAL A 596 -5.95 15.88 -3.96
CA VAL A 596 -5.67 15.27 -2.67
C VAL A 596 -5.78 16.35 -1.59
N ARG A 597 -6.44 16.07 -0.47
CA ARG A 597 -6.42 16.93 0.70
C ARG A 597 -5.84 16.15 1.86
N CYS A 598 -4.64 16.51 2.28
CA CYS A 598 -3.88 15.75 3.25
C CYS A 598 -4.43 15.93 4.68
N VAL A 599 -4.30 14.86 5.49
CA VAL A 599 -4.57 14.87 6.93
C VAL A 599 -3.29 14.54 7.71
N THR A 600 -3.21 14.95 8.97
CA THR A 600 -2.06 14.62 9.83
C THR A 600 -1.92 13.12 10.03
N GLU A 601 -0.69 12.64 10.13
CA GLU A 601 -0.39 11.22 10.45
C GLU A 601 -0.73 10.89 11.90
N GLU A 602 -0.58 11.86 12.80
CA GLU A 602 -0.96 11.74 14.20
C GLU A 602 -2.39 12.19 14.42
N SER A 603 -3.10 11.52 15.34
CA SER A 603 -4.37 11.98 15.87
C SER A 603 -4.12 12.83 17.12
N PHE A 604 -4.92 13.89 17.28
CA PHE A 604 -4.80 14.78 18.41
C PHE A 604 -5.66 14.26 19.57
N PRO A 605 -5.13 14.19 20.81
CA PRO A 605 -5.92 13.76 21.95
C PRO A 605 -7.04 14.77 22.25
N PHE A 606 -8.11 14.28 22.85
CA PHE A 606 -9.14 15.15 23.42
C PHE A 606 -8.62 15.80 24.70
N GLU A 607 -9.06 17.01 25.02
CA GLU A 607 -8.73 17.67 26.30
C GLU A 607 -9.23 16.86 27.50
N ASN A 608 -10.40 16.23 27.38
CA ASN A 608 -10.90 15.20 28.29
C ASN A 608 -10.80 13.86 27.56
N ALA A 609 -9.67 13.17 27.70
CA ALA A 609 -9.42 11.94 26.96
C ALA A 609 -10.59 10.95 27.15
N PRO A 610 -11.34 10.60 26.06
CA PRO A 610 -12.31 9.53 26.16
C PRO A 610 -11.57 8.24 26.54
N GLY A 611 -12.25 7.32 27.20
CA GLY A 611 -11.72 5.98 27.38
C GLY A 611 -11.40 5.31 26.04
N THR A 612 -10.58 4.30 26.05
CA THR A 612 -10.22 3.54 24.86
C THR A 612 -10.46 2.04 25.03
N PRO A 613 -11.02 1.35 24.03
CA PRO A 613 -11.13 -0.10 24.08
C PRO A 613 -9.72 -0.72 24.05
N VAL A 614 -9.51 -1.73 24.89
CA VAL A 614 -8.27 -2.50 24.87
C VAL A 614 -8.28 -3.37 23.63
N LYS A 615 -7.35 -3.11 22.73
CA LYS A 615 -7.31 -3.71 21.37
C LYS A 615 -7.42 -5.24 21.39
N GLY A 616 -8.48 -5.75 20.73
CA GLY A 616 -8.71 -7.18 20.57
C GLY A 616 -9.12 -7.92 21.84
N LYS A 617 -9.45 -7.21 22.94
CA LYS A 617 -9.87 -7.85 24.18
C LYS A 617 -11.37 -7.70 24.41
N TYR A 618 -12.09 -8.71 24.07
CA TYR A 618 -13.50 -8.90 24.43
C TYR A 618 -13.77 -10.37 24.78
N THR A 619 -14.77 -10.58 25.62
CA THR A 619 -15.28 -11.91 25.99
C THR A 619 -16.73 -12.02 25.56
N LYS A 620 -17.13 -13.17 24.98
CA LYS A 620 -18.49 -13.45 24.57
C LYS A 620 -19.19 -14.33 25.59
N TYR A 621 -20.41 -13.97 25.92
CA TYR A 621 -21.30 -14.77 26.75
C TYR A 621 -22.61 -15.01 25.98
N LYS A 622 -23.15 -16.21 26.03
CA LYS A 622 -24.48 -16.49 25.51
C LYS A 622 -25.51 -16.03 26.52
N ALA A 623 -26.36 -15.07 26.14
CA ALA A 623 -27.52 -14.67 26.94
C ALA A 623 -28.77 -15.39 26.42
N SER A 624 -29.50 -16.12 27.29
CA SER A 624 -30.74 -16.83 26.88
C SER A 624 -31.95 -15.89 26.92
N ILE A 625 -31.82 -14.75 26.25
CA ILE A 625 -32.89 -13.80 25.90
C ILE A 625 -32.97 -13.78 24.38
N THR A 626 -34.17 -13.72 23.83
CA THR A 626 -34.40 -13.59 22.39
C THR A 626 -34.35 -12.10 22.05
N GLU A 627 -33.54 -11.75 21.04
CA GLU A 627 -33.46 -10.37 20.52
C GLU A 627 -33.20 -9.38 21.66
N LEU A 628 -31.98 -9.44 22.24
CA LEU A 628 -31.58 -8.60 23.37
C LEU A 628 -31.20 -7.19 22.89
N SER A 629 -32.16 -6.27 22.98
CA SER A 629 -32.07 -4.93 22.40
C SER A 629 -31.54 -3.87 23.38
N GLY A 630 -31.87 -3.96 24.67
CA GLY A 630 -31.48 -2.96 25.67
C GLY A 630 -30.76 -3.52 26.88
N LEU A 631 -29.75 -2.78 27.42
CA LEU A 631 -28.98 -3.12 28.61
C LEU A 631 -28.79 -1.92 29.52
N CYS A 632 -28.93 -2.11 30.86
CA CYS A 632 -28.36 -1.19 31.84
C CYS A 632 -27.83 -1.91 33.08
N LEU A 633 -26.86 -1.30 33.76
CA LEU A 633 -26.31 -1.83 35.02
C LEU A 633 -27.35 -1.71 36.14
N SER A 634 -27.47 -2.74 37.00
CA SER A 634 -28.33 -2.66 38.20
C SER A 634 -27.87 -1.56 39.12
N GLN A 635 -28.77 -1.03 39.97
CA GLN A 635 -28.48 0.04 40.91
C GLN A 635 -27.31 -0.28 41.84
N ASP A 636 -27.15 -1.53 42.25
CA ASP A 636 -26.07 -2.02 43.10
C ASP A 636 -24.82 -2.53 42.32
N GLY A 637 -24.84 -2.44 40.98
CA GLY A 637 -23.75 -2.86 40.15
C GLY A 637 -23.46 -4.37 40.13
N THR A 638 -24.41 -5.22 40.55
CA THR A 638 -24.19 -6.67 40.71
C THR A 638 -24.64 -7.52 39.54
N PHE A 639 -25.46 -6.98 38.62
CA PHE A 639 -25.94 -7.65 37.41
C PHE A 639 -26.37 -6.59 36.36
N LEU A 640 -26.68 -7.03 35.13
CA LEU A 640 -27.31 -6.20 34.12
C LEU A 640 -28.81 -6.45 34.04
N TRP A 641 -29.60 -5.37 33.89
CA TRP A 641 -30.95 -5.48 33.39
C TRP A 641 -30.89 -5.58 31.84
N GLY A 642 -31.72 -6.45 31.29
CA GLY A 642 -31.86 -6.60 29.84
C GLY A 642 -33.31 -6.66 29.41
N VAL A 643 -33.63 -6.08 28.26
CA VAL A 643 -34.93 -6.16 27.59
C VAL A 643 -34.75 -6.73 26.19
N GLY A 644 -35.80 -7.33 25.65
CA GLY A 644 -35.85 -7.84 24.29
C GLY A 644 -37.19 -7.60 23.66
N ASP A 645 -37.28 -7.57 22.34
CA ASP A 645 -38.42 -7.24 21.48
C ASP A 645 -39.69 -8.01 21.82
N GLN A 646 -39.52 -9.21 22.31
CA GLN A 646 -40.70 -10.03 22.72
C GLN A 646 -41.21 -9.67 24.12
N GLY A 647 -40.90 -8.50 24.61
CA GLY A 647 -41.40 -7.95 25.87
C GLY A 647 -40.84 -8.63 27.10
N GLN A 648 -39.62 -9.11 27.08
CA GLN A 648 -38.96 -9.75 28.21
C GLN A 648 -38.15 -8.75 29.00
N LEU A 649 -38.33 -8.66 30.31
CA LEU A 649 -37.39 -8.04 31.25
C LEU A 649 -36.66 -9.15 32.01
N ALA A 650 -35.35 -9.09 32.06
CA ALA A 650 -34.54 -10.08 32.74
C ALA A 650 -33.36 -9.48 33.47
N LYS A 651 -32.86 -10.21 34.47
CA LYS A 651 -31.57 -10.00 35.10
C LYS A 651 -30.53 -10.88 34.39
N ILE A 652 -29.45 -10.29 34.00
CA ILE A 652 -28.37 -10.96 33.28
C ILE A 652 -27.09 -10.89 34.12
N GLY A 653 -26.59 -12.04 34.57
CA GLY A 653 -25.31 -12.14 35.26
C GLY A 653 -24.15 -11.79 34.31
N PHE A 654 -23.04 -11.35 34.87
CA PHE A 654 -21.81 -11.04 34.09
C PHE A 654 -21.16 -12.27 33.44
N ASP A 655 -21.72 -13.44 33.69
CA ASP A 655 -21.38 -14.72 33.05
C ASP A 655 -22.38 -15.11 31.94
N GLY A 656 -23.34 -14.25 31.62
CA GLY A 656 -24.44 -14.51 30.65
C GLY A 656 -25.61 -15.30 31.21
N SER A 657 -25.61 -15.64 32.50
CA SER A 657 -26.75 -16.31 33.14
C SER A 657 -27.96 -15.39 33.18
N VAL A 658 -29.16 -15.88 32.84
CA VAL A 658 -30.38 -15.10 32.71
C VAL A 658 -31.43 -15.56 33.68
N THR A 659 -32.00 -14.61 34.44
CA THR A 659 -33.17 -14.81 35.28
C THR A 659 -34.28 -13.87 34.82
N LYS A 660 -35.31 -14.43 34.16
CA LYS A 660 -36.48 -13.67 33.69
C LYS A 660 -37.29 -13.11 34.86
N GLN A 661 -37.62 -11.82 34.78
CA GLN A 661 -38.50 -11.15 35.76
C GLN A 661 -39.94 -11.20 35.33
N PHE A 662 -40.23 -10.72 34.13
CA PHE A 662 -41.55 -10.82 33.54
C PHE A 662 -41.46 -10.84 31.98
N GLY A 663 -42.64 -11.11 31.34
CA GLY A 663 -42.82 -10.89 29.91
C GLY A 663 -44.18 -10.20 29.71
N GLN A 664 -44.19 -9.22 28.81
CA GLN A 664 -45.36 -8.49 28.34
C GLN A 664 -45.40 -8.56 26.80
N SER A 665 -46.58 -8.40 26.21
CA SER A 665 -46.68 -8.22 24.75
C SER A 665 -46.38 -6.77 24.41
N LEU A 666 -45.11 -6.43 24.49
CA LEU A 666 -44.56 -5.11 24.21
C LEU A 666 -43.26 -5.32 23.44
N ASP A 667 -43.02 -4.44 22.53
CA ASP A 667 -41.75 -4.37 21.80
C ASP A 667 -40.83 -3.40 22.56
N MET A 668 -39.85 -3.94 23.31
CA MET A 668 -38.99 -3.18 24.23
C MET A 668 -37.58 -3.16 23.67
N GLU A 669 -37.14 -1.99 23.23
CA GLU A 669 -35.87 -1.80 22.54
C GLU A 669 -34.75 -1.29 23.47
N ALA A 670 -35.08 -0.51 24.47
CA ALA A 670 -34.06 0.12 25.33
C ALA A 670 -34.47 0.13 26.80
N ILE A 671 -33.47 0.17 27.71
CA ILE A 671 -33.70 0.22 29.15
C ILE A 671 -32.66 1.08 29.86
N THR A 672 -33.12 1.84 30.86
CA THR A 672 -32.24 2.57 31.78
C THR A 672 -32.81 2.53 33.21
N ILE A 673 -32.02 2.96 34.19
CA ILE A 673 -32.38 2.93 35.59
C ILE A 673 -32.25 4.31 36.24
N ASP A 674 -33.23 4.70 37.08
CA ASP A 674 -33.07 5.78 38.02
C ASP A 674 -32.10 5.35 39.10
N PRO A 675 -30.94 5.99 39.24
CA PRO A 675 -29.93 5.58 40.23
C PRO A 675 -30.36 5.80 41.70
N VAL A 676 -31.42 6.59 41.95
CA VAL A 676 -31.91 6.91 43.28
C VAL A 676 -33.04 5.97 43.70
N THR A 677 -34.06 5.82 42.84
CA THR A 677 -35.25 5.03 43.18
C THR A 677 -35.12 3.55 42.78
N GLY A 678 -34.28 3.24 41.83
CA GLY A 678 -34.17 1.92 41.22
C GLY A 678 -35.26 1.62 40.20
N ASP A 679 -36.13 2.58 39.90
CA ASP A 679 -37.15 2.42 38.85
C ASP A 679 -36.48 2.27 37.47
N LEU A 680 -37.01 1.37 36.66
CA LEU A 680 -36.53 1.14 35.30
C LEU A 680 -37.37 1.91 34.29
N TYR A 681 -36.71 2.61 33.40
CA TYR A 681 -37.36 3.28 32.25
C TYR A 681 -37.00 2.56 30.98
N MET A 682 -37.95 2.45 30.06
CA MET A 682 -37.77 1.70 28.81
C MET A 682 -38.36 2.42 27.60
N GLY A 683 -37.67 2.29 26.47
CA GLY A 683 -38.15 2.68 25.16
C GLY A 683 -38.87 1.53 24.50
N CYS A 684 -39.96 1.83 23.76
CA CYS A 684 -40.73 0.86 23.04
C CYS A 684 -40.99 1.36 21.61
N GLU A 685 -40.94 0.45 20.65
CA GLU A 685 -41.13 0.76 19.21
C GLU A 685 -42.40 1.52 18.88
N ALA A 686 -43.48 1.28 19.60
CA ALA A 686 -44.70 2.07 19.48
C ALA A 686 -44.54 3.56 19.89
N ASN A 687 -43.35 4.06 19.91
CA ASN A 687 -42.92 5.45 20.16
C ASN A 687 -43.31 5.98 21.54
N TRP A 688 -43.33 5.11 22.53
CA TRP A 688 -43.59 5.53 23.90
C TRP A 688 -42.48 5.15 24.88
N VAL A 689 -42.43 5.91 25.95
CA VAL A 689 -41.53 5.67 27.09
C VAL A 689 -42.35 5.15 28.24
N GLY A 690 -41.93 4.07 28.85
CA GLY A 690 -42.57 3.45 30.02
C GLY A 690 -41.69 3.39 31.21
N VAL A 691 -42.33 3.09 32.39
CA VAL A 691 -41.62 2.87 33.64
C VAL A 691 -42.06 1.58 34.30
N VAL A 692 -41.10 0.86 34.90
CA VAL A 692 -41.29 -0.32 35.74
C VAL A 692 -40.80 -0.02 37.15
N ARG A 693 -41.74 -0.03 38.13
CA ARG A 693 -41.42 0.42 39.48
C ARG A 693 -40.69 -0.62 40.32
N ALA A 694 -39.65 -0.14 40.98
CA ALA A 694 -38.98 -0.88 42.04
C ALA A 694 -39.87 -1.00 43.28
N PRO A 695 -39.64 -2.00 44.18
CA PRO A 695 -38.76 -3.17 44.01
C PRO A 695 -39.41 -4.37 43.33
N GLU A 696 -40.69 -4.29 42.96
CA GLU A 696 -41.46 -5.44 42.48
C GLU A 696 -41.20 -5.76 41.00
N TYR A 697 -40.92 -4.76 40.22
CA TYR A 697 -40.64 -4.89 38.77
C TYR A 697 -41.68 -5.77 37.99
N LYS A 698 -42.99 -5.45 38.19
CA LYS A 698 -44.08 -6.32 37.72
C LYS A 698 -44.60 -5.97 36.34
N LYS A 699 -44.65 -4.70 35.99
CA LYS A 699 -45.35 -4.23 34.78
C LYS A 699 -44.79 -2.88 34.32
N ALA A 700 -44.57 -2.74 33.01
CA ALA A 700 -44.33 -1.46 32.38
C ALA A 700 -45.62 -0.64 32.23
N VAL A 701 -45.53 0.64 32.54
CA VAL A 701 -46.64 1.62 32.43
C VAL A 701 -46.15 2.79 31.57
N GLU A 702 -46.86 3.08 30.49
CA GLU A 702 -46.60 4.23 29.63
C GLU A 702 -46.63 5.54 30.44
N ILE A 703 -45.66 6.40 30.24
CA ILE A 703 -45.58 7.73 30.87
C ILE A 703 -45.67 8.88 29.89
N PHE A 704 -45.14 8.75 28.69
CA PHE A 704 -45.32 9.70 27.59
C PHE A 704 -45.01 9.05 26.22
N ARG A 705 -45.36 9.79 25.15
CA ARG A 705 -45.05 9.42 23.76
C ARG A 705 -44.13 10.43 23.11
N VAL A 706 -43.24 9.92 22.26
CA VAL A 706 -42.39 10.76 21.39
C VAL A 706 -43.20 11.12 20.15
N ALA A 707 -43.88 12.26 20.19
CA ALA A 707 -44.88 12.64 19.18
C ALA A 707 -44.29 12.74 17.74
N GLU A 708 -43.08 13.19 17.62
CA GLU A 708 -42.39 13.33 16.31
C GLU A 708 -42.02 12.00 15.68
N ALA A 709 -41.97 10.91 16.45
CA ALA A 709 -41.67 9.57 15.98
C ALA A 709 -42.94 8.74 15.65
N ALA A 710 -44.14 9.35 15.74
CA ALA A 710 -45.42 8.62 15.55
C ALA A 710 -45.55 7.89 14.19
N ASP A 711 -44.86 8.39 13.17
CA ASP A 711 -44.93 7.84 11.81
C ASP A 711 -43.72 6.95 11.46
N TYR A 712 -42.81 6.64 12.40
CA TYR A 712 -41.58 5.90 12.14
C TYR A 712 -41.79 4.37 12.13
N GLY A 713 -42.96 3.87 12.56
CA GLY A 713 -43.26 2.43 12.59
C GLY A 713 -42.31 1.69 13.55
N ASN A 714 -41.71 0.61 13.03
CA ASN A 714 -40.73 -0.23 13.74
C ASN A 714 -39.30 0.33 13.70
N SER A 715 -39.11 1.60 13.48
CA SER A 715 -37.80 2.27 13.52
C SER A 715 -37.90 3.52 14.40
N GLY A 716 -38.66 3.41 15.45
CA GLY A 716 -39.02 4.46 16.37
C GLY A 716 -38.02 4.68 17.50
N VAL A 717 -38.52 4.55 18.75
CA VAL A 717 -37.72 4.72 19.96
C VAL A 717 -36.88 3.46 20.22
N GLU A 718 -35.57 3.54 19.94
CA GLU A 718 -34.61 2.45 20.08
C GLU A 718 -33.63 2.66 21.24
N GLY A 719 -33.37 3.89 21.64
CA GLY A 719 -32.39 4.21 22.69
C GLY A 719 -33.00 5.00 23.85
N ILE A 720 -32.65 4.65 25.11
CA ILE A 720 -33.00 5.41 26.29
C ILE A 720 -31.86 5.43 27.31
N SER A 721 -31.61 6.57 27.94
CA SER A 721 -30.67 6.68 29.05
C SER A 721 -31.15 7.63 30.15
N TRP A 722 -30.92 7.27 31.42
CA TRP A 722 -31.02 8.23 32.50
C TRP A 722 -30.02 9.35 32.32
N TYR A 723 -30.47 10.57 32.46
CA TYR A 723 -29.69 11.76 32.18
C TYR A 723 -29.67 12.70 33.38
N LYS A 724 -28.72 13.64 33.42
CA LYS A 724 -28.60 14.66 34.45
C LYS A 724 -29.90 15.40 34.69
N ASP A 725 -30.06 15.97 35.88
CA ASP A 725 -31.22 16.72 36.34
C ASP A 725 -32.56 15.92 36.30
N ASN A 726 -32.48 14.60 36.50
CA ASN A 726 -33.61 13.66 36.46
C ASN A 726 -34.38 13.72 35.13
N MET A 727 -33.67 13.77 34.05
CA MET A 727 -34.20 13.69 32.68
C MET A 727 -33.93 12.32 32.05
N LEU A 728 -34.53 12.10 30.90
CA LEU A 728 -34.25 10.96 30.01
C LEU A 728 -33.71 11.45 28.68
N LEU A 729 -32.64 10.84 28.20
CA LEU A 729 -32.29 10.87 26.81
C LEU A 729 -33.13 9.80 26.08
N VAL A 730 -33.71 10.17 24.96
CA VAL A 730 -34.47 9.26 24.09
C VAL A 730 -34.00 9.41 22.67
N GLY A 731 -33.67 8.31 22.03
CA GLY A 731 -33.17 8.27 20.68
C GLY A 731 -34.06 7.48 19.71
N THR A 732 -33.99 7.81 18.43
CA THR A 732 -34.73 7.07 17.38
C THR A 732 -33.78 6.55 16.32
N GLN A 733 -34.16 5.38 15.76
CA GLN A 733 -33.47 4.80 14.62
C GLN A 733 -33.60 5.73 13.41
N VAL A 734 -34.81 6.03 12.98
CA VAL A 734 -35.04 6.95 11.87
C VAL A 734 -34.51 8.34 12.21
N GLY A 735 -33.60 8.83 11.36
CA GLY A 735 -33.08 10.18 11.44
C GLY A 735 -31.98 10.39 12.51
N ALA A 736 -31.67 9.37 13.35
CA ALA A 736 -30.74 9.47 14.48
C ALA A 736 -30.99 10.75 15.30
N ASN A 737 -32.25 10.94 15.70
CA ASN A 737 -32.64 12.09 16.53
C ASN A 737 -32.51 11.73 18.00
N LEU A 738 -31.99 12.67 18.78
CA LEU A 738 -31.80 12.58 20.22
C LEU A 738 -32.54 13.71 20.91
N TRP A 739 -33.36 13.36 21.90
CA TRP A 739 -34.09 14.30 22.74
C TRP A 739 -33.65 14.16 24.19
N ALA A 740 -33.66 15.27 24.93
CA ALA A 740 -33.74 15.25 26.39
C ALA A 740 -35.17 15.57 26.79
N TYR A 741 -35.75 14.67 27.58
CA TYR A 741 -37.10 14.80 28.13
C TYR A 741 -37.08 14.89 29.64
N THR A 742 -37.96 15.71 30.23
CA THR A 742 -38.36 15.56 31.61
C THR A 742 -39.23 14.32 31.80
N LEU A 743 -39.38 13.82 33.04
CA LEU A 743 -40.14 12.59 33.27
C LEU A 743 -41.64 12.72 32.99
N ASP A 744 -42.14 13.93 32.84
CA ASP A 744 -43.53 14.22 32.41
C ASP A 744 -43.70 14.33 30.89
N GLY A 745 -42.65 14.09 30.14
CA GLY A 745 -42.68 14.09 28.65
C GLY A 745 -42.49 15.47 28.03
N THR A 746 -42.02 16.48 28.78
CA THR A 746 -41.69 17.78 28.19
C THR A 746 -40.32 17.75 27.53
N VAL A 747 -40.23 18.17 26.27
CA VAL A 747 -38.96 18.28 25.53
C VAL A 747 -38.14 19.44 26.06
N VAL A 748 -36.94 19.16 26.51
CA VAL A 748 -35.97 20.19 26.96
C VAL A 748 -35.09 20.64 25.80
N TRP A 749 -34.57 19.69 25.00
CA TRP A 749 -33.87 19.95 23.76
C TRP A 749 -33.97 18.75 22.79
N LYS A 750 -33.71 19.02 21.50
CA LYS A 750 -33.61 18.02 20.44
C LYS A 750 -32.38 18.29 19.59
N LYS A 751 -31.72 17.22 19.19
CA LYS A 751 -30.55 17.30 18.26
C LYS A 751 -30.60 16.17 17.24
N SER A 752 -30.11 16.44 16.01
CA SER A 752 -29.81 15.41 15.02
C SER A 752 -28.38 14.97 15.21
N ILE A 753 -28.16 13.72 15.55
CA ILE A 753 -26.83 13.18 15.78
C ILE A 753 -26.05 13.03 14.48
N LYS A 754 -26.71 12.78 13.36
CA LYS A 754 -26.08 12.78 12.03
C LYS A 754 -25.35 14.08 11.71
N ALA A 755 -25.84 15.21 12.20
CA ALA A 755 -25.23 16.51 12.00
C ALA A 755 -24.01 16.75 12.91
N ILE A 756 -23.86 16.00 14.00
CA ILE A 756 -22.85 16.18 15.05
C ILE A 756 -21.77 15.10 14.96
N ALA A 757 -22.21 13.83 14.90
CA ALA A 757 -21.33 12.66 14.79
C ALA A 757 -21.39 12.13 13.36
N ILE A 758 -20.48 12.61 12.53
CA ILE A 758 -20.41 12.23 11.11
C ILE A 758 -20.19 10.72 10.97
N GLY A 759 -21.06 10.06 10.22
CA GLY A 759 -21.05 8.61 10.02
C GLY A 759 -22.06 7.86 10.89
N CYS A 760 -22.70 8.50 11.86
CA CYS A 760 -23.84 7.94 12.58
C CYS A 760 -25.05 7.84 11.64
N GLN A 761 -25.61 6.65 11.51
CA GLN A 761 -26.78 6.39 10.64
C GLN A 761 -28.08 6.36 11.44
N GLU A 762 -28.03 5.85 12.65
CA GLU A 762 -29.18 5.62 13.53
C GLU A 762 -28.75 5.67 15.00
N ILE A 763 -29.71 5.62 15.90
CA ILE A 763 -29.49 5.39 17.34
C ILE A 763 -30.17 4.07 17.67
N ALA A 764 -29.38 3.01 17.93
CA ALA A 764 -29.87 1.74 18.40
C ALA A 764 -29.96 1.70 19.94
N ASP A 765 -29.01 2.32 20.66
CA ASP A 765 -29.12 2.52 22.12
C ASP A 765 -28.27 3.69 22.60
N ILE A 766 -28.49 4.12 23.83
CA ILE A 766 -27.81 5.27 24.47
C ILE A 766 -27.38 4.91 25.90
N CYS A 767 -26.16 5.30 26.26
CA CYS A 767 -25.71 5.27 27.64
C CYS A 767 -25.09 6.63 28.00
N TYR A 768 -25.65 7.32 28.97
CA TYR A 768 -25.06 8.54 29.55
C TYR A 768 -24.04 8.17 30.63
N ASP A 769 -22.87 8.75 30.52
CA ASP A 769 -21.80 8.65 31.54
C ASP A 769 -21.82 9.88 32.45
N PRO A 770 -22.31 9.74 33.69
CA PRO A 770 -22.35 10.87 34.63
C PRO A 770 -20.97 11.22 35.21
N VAL A 771 -19.95 10.33 35.07
CA VAL A 771 -18.61 10.55 35.61
C VAL A 771 -17.84 11.55 34.77
N LYS A 772 -17.94 11.40 33.42
CA LYS A 772 -17.25 12.25 32.48
C LYS A 772 -18.14 13.26 31.78
N ASP A 773 -19.42 13.29 32.07
CA ASP A 773 -20.46 14.06 31.36
C ASP A 773 -20.39 13.79 29.84
N GLN A 774 -20.61 12.52 29.47
CA GLN A 774 -20.51 12.05 28.06
C GLN A 774 -21.74 11.22 27.68
N ILE A 775 -22.10 11.24 26.40
CA ILE A 775 -23.18 10.43 25.83
C ILE A 775 -22.59 9.42 24.86
N TRP A 776 -22.86 8.14 25.09
CA TRP A 776 -22.46 7.01 24.27
C TRP A 776 -23.67 6.57 23.46
N ILE A 777 -23.52 6.50 22.14
CA ILE A 777 -24.57 6.06 21.20
C ILE A 777 -24.03 4.87 20.43
N ILE A 778 -24.75 3.77 20.43
CA ILE A 778 -24.45 2.65 19.55
C ILE A 778 -25.30 2.74 18.29
N ASP A 779 -24.71 2.37 17.15
CA ASP A 779 -25.28 2.41 15.81
C ASP A 779 -24.99 1.06 15.15
N SER A 780 -26.02 0.29 14.87
CA SER A 780 -25.93 -1.07 14.32
C SER A 780 -25.55 -1.06 12.84
N GLU A 781 -26.08 -0.12 12.08
CA GLU A 781 -25.81 0.03 10.65
C GLU A 781 -24.33 0.36 10.36
N SER A 782 -23.72 1.25 11.11
CA SER A 782 -22.32 1.59 10.99
C SER A 782 -21.39 0.69 11.80
N GLN A 783 -21.95 -0.21 12.64
CA GLN A 783 -21.25 -1.05 13.60
C GLN A 783 -20.27 -0.23 14.45
N SER A 784 -20.76 0.82 15.11
CA SER A 784 -19.94 1.79 15.81
C SER A 784 -20.60 2.33 17.06
N ILE A 785 -19.79 2.67 18.06
CA ILE A 785 -20.19 3.49 19.19
C ILE A 785 -19.67 4.91 18.95
N PHE A 786 -20.55 5.89 19.00
CA PHE A 786 -20.22 7.31 18.93
C PHE A 786 -20.26 7.92 20.31
N LEU A 787 -19.22 8.64 20.66
CA LEU A 787 -19.08 9.33 21.92
C LEU A 787 -19.26 10.83 21.74
N LEU A 788 -20.15 11.43 22.46
CA LEU A 788 -20.44 12.86 22.44
C LEU A 788 -20.15 13.47 23.83
N ASN A 789 -19.95 14.78 23.88
CA ASN A 789 -19.99 15.49 25.17
C ASN A 789 -21.41 15.50 25.77
N GLY A 790 -21.52 15.85 27.05
CA GLY A 790 -22.73 15.62 27.83
C GLY A 790 -23.97 16.45 27.43
N ASP A 791 -23.86 17.41 26.55
CA ASP A 791 -24.97 18.15 25.95
C ASP A 791 -25.17 17.84 24.46
N ALA A 792 -24.47 16.82 23.95
CA ALA A 792 -24.47 16.40 22.54
C ALA A 792 -24.19 17.55 21.58
N SER A 793 -23.27 18.46 21.89
CA SER A 793 -22.85 19.55 21.02
C SER A 793 -21.53 19.23 20.25
N GLU A 794 -20.77 18.25 20.73
CA GLU A 794 -19.47 17.88 20.18
C GLU A 794 -19.33 16.35 20.12
N HIS A 795 -18.82 15.87 18.98
CA HIS A 795 -18.42 14.49 18.79
C HIS A 795 -16.97 14.29 19.28
N LEU A 796 -16.80 13.38 20.23
CA LEU A 796 -15.53 13.15 20.93
C LEU A 796 -14.72 11.97 20.37
N ALA A 797 -15.39 10.85 20.04
CA ALA A 797 -14.74 9.64 19.55
C ALA A 797 -15.70 8.71 18.81
N THR A 798 -15.14 7.78 18.04
CA THR A 798 -15.87 6.65 17.45
C THR A 798 -15.10 5.35 17.71
N TYR A 799 -15.79 4.32 18.17
CA TYR A 799 -15.26 2.98 18.41
C TYR A 799 -15.96 1.96 17.54
N LYS A 800 -15.21 1.13 16.85
CA LYS A 800 -15.77 0.05 16.02
C LYS A 800 -16.16 -1.16 16.87
N VAL A 801 -17.37 -1.69 16.63
CA VAL A 801 -17.92 -2.90 17.26
C VAL A 801 -18.13 -4.04 16.25
N ASN A 802 -17.26 -4.11 15.24
CA ASN A 802 -17.29 -5.09 14.16
C ASN A 802 -17.11 -6.56 14.59
N TYR A 803 -17.07 -6.83 15.89
CA TYR A 803 -17.08 -8.16 16.50
C TYR A 803 -18.51 -8.67 16.78
N ALA A 804 -19.52 -7.77 16.75
CA ALA A 804 -20.93 -8.09 16.87
C ALA A 804 -21.58 -8.05 15.48
N GLY A 805 -22.57 -8.89 15.24
CA GLY A 805 -23.30 -8.95 13.95
C GLY A 805 -24.31 -7.82 13.83
N ASN A 806 -25.19 -7.69 14.84
CA ASN A 806 -26.20 -6.68 15.01
C ASN A 806 -26.11 -6.10 16.43
N CYS A 807 -25.41 -4.99 16.59
CA CYS A 807 -25.12 -4.43 17.91
C CYS A 807 -26.20 -3.41 18.31
N GLU A 808 -27.08 -3.79 19.26
CA GLU A 808 -28.25 -3.02 19.63
C GLU A 808 -28.13 -2.33 20.98
N SER A 809 -27.16 -2.65 21.82
CA SER A 809 -27.10 -2.07 23.15
C SER A 809 -25.70 -1.70 23.63
N VAL A 810 -25.58 -0.66 24.45
CA VAL A 810 -24.35 -0.19 25.07
C VAL A 810 -24.54 0.15 26.55
N CYS A 811 -23.72 -0.45 27.42
CA CYS A 811 -23.75 -0.19 28.86
C CYS A 811 -22.35 -0.06 29.44
N LEU A 812 -22.10 1.00 30.22
CA LEU A 812 -20.79 1.27 30.84
C LEU A 812 -20.67 0.57 32.19
N ASP A 813 -19.49 0.01 32.47
CA ASP A 813 -19.16 -0.66 33.71
C ASP A 813 -17.74 -0.27 34.17
N TYR A 814 -17.64 0.77 34.96
CA TYR A 814 -16.39 1.30 35.52
C TYR A 814 -15.70 0.34 36.49
N GLU A 815 -16.49 -0.40 37.29
CA GLU A 815 -15.92 -1.34 38.27
C GLU A 815 -15.17 -2.49 37.58
N ARG A 816 -15.67 -2.92 36.40
CA ARG A 816 -15.09 -4.02 35.64
C ARG A 816 -14.22 -3.55 34.50
N ASN A 817 -13.99 -2.24 34.38
CA ASN A 817 -13.24 -1.61 33.29
C ASN A 817 -13.68 -2.15 31.94
N CYS A 818 -14.97 -2.11 31.64
CA CYS A 818 -15.52 -2.62 30.40
C CYS A 818 -16.77 -1.87 29.94
N VAL A 819 -17.05 -2.05 28.65
CA VAL A 819 -18.33 -1.70 28.03
C VAL A 819 -19.03 -3.01 27.66
N TRP A 820 -20.28 -3.15 28.07
CA TRP A 820 -21.14 -4.26 27.64
C TRP A 820 -21.87 -3.86 26.36
N VAL A 821 -21.88 -4.77 25.39
CA VAL A 821 -22.56 -4.62 24.10
C VAL A 821 -23.43 -5.86 23.87
N ALA A 822 -24.67 -5.68 23.51
CA ALA A 822 -25.54 -6.78 23.11
C ALA A 822 -25.58 -6.92 21.59
N ASP A 823 -25.72 -8.17 21.14
CA ASP A 823 -25.97 -8.56 19.75
C ASP A 823 -27.36 -9.18 19.68
N ASP A 824 -28.23 -8.59 18.91
CA ASP A 824 -29.63 -8.91 18.74
C ASP A 824 -29.90 -10.16 17.84
N SER A 825 -28.92 -10.98 17.61
CA SER A 825 -29.13 -12.24 16.86
C SER A 825 -30.05 -13.22 17.60
N ASP A 826 -30.70 -14.15 16.89
CA ASP A 826 -31.59 -15.22 17.41
C ASP A 826 -31.10 -15.94 18.67
N ALA A 827 -29.81 -15.94 18.89
CA ALA A 827 -29.11 -16.52 20.04
C ALA A 827 -28.32 -15.45 20.82
N SER A 828 -28.95 -14.36 21.16
CA SER A 828 -28.36 -13.16 21.75
C SER A 828 -27.02 -13.34 22.47
N VAL A 829 -26.05 -12.55 22.08
CA VAL A 829 -24.70 -12.59 22.60
C VAL A 829 -24.40 -11.31 23.38
N LEU A 830 -23.91 -11.48 24.59
CA LEU A 830 -23.40 -10.38 25.41
C LEU A 830 -21.88 -10.31 25.23
N PHE A 831 -21.38 -9.17 24.81
CA PHE A 831 -19.94 -8.89 24.71
C PHE A 831 -19.49 -8.05 25.90
N LYS A 832 -18.51 -8.54 26.62
CA LYS A 832 -17.74 -7.74 27.57
C LYS A 832 -16.50 -7.22 26.82
N VAL A 833 -16.46 -5.95 26.55
CA VAL A 833 -15.33 -5.28 25.87
C VAL A 833 -14.46 -4.59 26.92
N GLU A 834 -13.21 -5.05 27.11
CA GLU A 834 -12.29 -4.39 28.03
C GLU A 834 -12.01 -2.96 27.59
N PHE A 835 -12.12 -2.04 28.49
CA PHE A 835 -12.02 -0.60 28.22
C PHE A 835 -11.14 0.10 29.27
N THR A 836 -10.36 1.09 28.84
CA THR A 836 -9.62 1.98 29.73
C THR A 836 -10.35 3.31 29.76
N PHE A 837 -11.09 3.55 30.83
CA PHE A 837 -11.86 4.79 31.03
C PHE A 837 -10.99 5.98 31.43
#